data_6584486b7f7946dd6cddbe4ace5953c5
#
_entry.id   6584486b7f7946dd6cddbe4ace5953c5
#
_cell.length_a   1.000
_cell.length_b   1.000
_cell.length_c   1.000
_cell.angle_alpha   90.00
_cell.angle_beta   90.00
_cell.angle_gamma   90.00
#
_symmetry.space_group_name_H-M   'P 1'
#
loop_
_entity.id
_entity.type
_entity.pdbx_description
1 polymer ?
#
loop_
_entity_poly.entity_id
_entity_poly.type
_entity_poly.pdbx_seq_one_letter_code
_entity_poly.pdbx_strand_id
1 'polypeptide(L)'
;MQDFDQGDLDALAAALLRRLGLPSGSLPPAGPTRLPDPRLPELPPLDRPMPELNRPARLAIQGLEVTQATQHFGSGFGADNSIPTVALKPMVVRAYPYAIPGILTGDTLSGLQVTGELVLSRWGREVYRTGPTRPGGARLGRLTELDRTLWDREQDLWVGSRDGLSVKHIRGNPPLNFLVPAWYLRAEQTVVTVRLWIASAAGVSADASLRLDVLNVAAPKVALVRVKWDNSVGTVVTPADDDMLGTLRLAERMLPFPYFEANILTLSYTRSGNFGATVAAGGCNALWVEILKRLKEARFWTQLFQLADIVIGIVPSAAFPTGQARVKTGCGSGEDGVGAFFAGQEMTTAHEIGHIYGRPHVHVPNDPKNDTEYPKYRKGFNRSIGEVGMDVGLSPPTLYDPATAIDVMAYTTPAGEPQWISPHTYSKILEMRSLYSTVPADPRRVRPWLIVSFQLERLARGGRAVVLEKAIRLDAPGSVTAAAGQEESPISIDLLDVDDRILATHHAFPMRTEPGGCGCHGGRGGVPEGREPFLSFVEAIPLPEREVARISFHAGDAPLLVVVAGDPPYIALEGPERHEDGLHLRLEVSGSDERVSTLILFTGDDGETWTPVAEDPPTDLPLVIDPAQLTGGQRCRFRAVATARLRSATAETAEFELPRLGRGLFVRAEADPCAGGWVRMSAFIDARGLGAVTPQDVRWESDRDGELGQGFEQAARLSDGRHVISASIPDGLGGRMTERAMIVVGGRPPQTLPG
;
A
#
# COMPACT_ATOMS: atom_id res chain seq x y z
N MET A 1 15.86 35.49 37.19
CA MET A 1 16.61 36.10 36.09
C MET A 1 17.93 35.36 36.05
N GLN A 2 18.07 34.41 35.15
CA GLN A 2 19.35 33.76 34.90
C GLN A 2 20.08 34.65 33.91
N ASP A 3 21.35 34.99 34.28
CA ASP A 3 22.24 35.75 33.42
C ASP A 3 22.55 34.95 32.16
N PHE A 4 22.13 35.45 31.03
CA PHE A 4 22.60 34.92 29.73
C PHE A 4 24.04 35.36 29.51
N ASP A 5 24.92 34.42 29.21
CA ASP A 5 26.30 34.66 28.81
C ASP A 5 26.34 35.42 27.47
N GLN A 6 27.32 36.32 27.32
CA GLN A 6 27.54 37.11 26.11
C GLN A 6 27.69 36.20 24.89
N GLY A 7 28.22 34.97 25.06
CA GLY A 7 28.37 33.97 24.01
C GLY A 7 27.03 33.47 23.47
N ASP A 8 26.00 33.39 24.30
CA ASP A 8 24.65 32.96 23.91
C ASP A 8 23.95 34.05 23.07
N LEU A 9 24.18 35.31 23.36
CA LEU A 9 23.65 36.44 22.62
C LEU A 9 24.30 36.55 21.22
N ASP A 10 25.60 36.28 21.11
CA ASP A 10 26.32 36.29 19.86
C ASP A 10 25.93 35.11 18.96
N ALA A 11 25.66 33.94 19.56
CA ALA A 11 25.15 32.76 18.85
C ALA A 11 23.73 33.00 18.32
N LEU A 12 22.87 33.67 19.12
CA LEU A 12 21.50 34.01 18.71
C LEU A 12 21.50 35.05 17.58
N ALA A 13 22.36 36.08 17.69
CA ALA A 13 22.52 37.10 16.66
C ALA A 13 23.06 36.49 15.34
N ALA A 14 24.02 35.56 15.38
CA ALA A 14 24.53 34.86 14.21
C ALA A 14 23.50 33.93 13.57
N ALA A 15 22.63 33.31 14.38
CA ALA A 15 21.52 32.52 13.88
C ALA A 15 20.44 33.36 13.20
N LEU A 16 20.17 34.54 13.75
CA LEU A 16 19.19 35.48 13.19
C LEU A 16 19.67 36.07 11.86
N LEU A 17 20.95 36.45 11.77
CA LEU A 17 21.56 36.97 10.53
C LEU A 17 21.59 35.92 9.42
N ARG A 18 21.88 34.66 9.74
CA ARG A 18 21.78 33.53 8.79
C ARG A 18 20.35 33.33 8.28
N ARG A 19 19.37 33.48 9.14
CA ARG A 19 17.96 33.32 8.76
C ARG A 19 17.42 34.46 7.89
N LEU A 20 18.05 35.63 8.00
CA LEU A 20 17.72 36.82 7.20
C LEU A 20 18.55 36.95 5.91
N GLY A 21 19.46 36.00 5.62
CA GLY A 21 20.28 35.98 4.41
C GLY A 21 21.32 37.12 4.37
N LEU A 22 21.68 37.70 5.52
CA LEU A 22 22.66 38.79 5.60
C LEU A 22 24.06 38.21 5.86
N PRO A 23 25.13 38.74 5.21
CA PRO A 23 26.49 38.25 5.40
C PRO A 23 26.98 38.53 6.83
N SER A 24 27.56 37.52 7.47
CA SER A 24 28.23 37.64 8.76
C SER A 24 29.56 38.35 8.62
N GLY A 25 29.51 39.66 8.60
CA GLY A 25 30.71 40.49 8.73
C GLY A 25 31.09 40.64 10.21
N SER A 26 32.37 40.38 10.55
CA SER A 26 32.92 40.57 11.86
C SER A 26 32.72 42.00 12.37
N LEU A 27 32.04 42.13 13.51
CA LEU A 27 31.98 43.38 14.25
C LEU A 27 33.40 43.78 14.73
N PRO A 28 33.84 45.03 14.59
CA PRO A 28 35.11 45.48 15.15
C PRO A 28 35.05 45.48 16.69
N PRO A 29 36.21 45.28 17.38
CA PRO A 29 36.29 45.22 18.83
C PRO A 29 35.87 46.59 19.47
N ALA A 30 34.98 46.54 20.43
CA ALA A 30 34.53 47.72 21.18
C ALA A 30 35.67 48.31 21.99
N GLY A 31 36.18 49.51 21.61
CA GLY A 31 37.02 50.32 22.45
C GLY A 31 36.21 51.01 23.58
N PRO A 32 36.80 51.51 24.63
CA PRO A 32 36.11 52.08 25.77
C PRO A 32 35.41 53.38 25.40
N THR A 33 34.09 53.32 25.31
CA THR A 33 33.25 54.47 25.00
C THR A 33 32.90 55.22 26.29
N ARG A 34 33.30 56.49 26.32
CA ARG A 34 32.74 57.51 27.27
C ARG A 34 31.25 57.59 27.08
N LEU A 35 30.50 57.56 28.19
CA LEU A 35 29.08 57.85 28.20
C LEU A 35 28.79 59.23 27.59
N PRO A 36 27.91 59.33 26.60
CA PRO A 36 27.47 60.65 26.15
C PRO A 36 26.43 61.24 27.12
N ASP A 37 26.53 62.58 27.23
CA ASP A 37 25.63 63.49 27.94
C ASP A 37 24.14 63.15 27.70
N PRO A 38 23.29 63.14 28.75
CA PRO A 38 21.87 62.78 28.61
C PRO A 38 21.04 63.98 28.08
N ARG A 39 21.29 64.37 26.84
CA ARG A 39 20.30 65.17 26.09
C ARG A 39 19.40 64.19 25.38
N LEU A 40 18.12 64.18 25.76
CA LEU A 40 17.07 63.43 25.06
C LEU A 40 17.21 63.69 23.54
N PRO A 41 17.32 62.62 22.73
CA PRO A 41 17.28 62.79 21.30
C PRO A 41 15.96 63.46 20.94
N GLU A 42 16.00 64.53 20.17
CA GLU A 42 14.82 65.10 19.53
C GLU A 42 14.09 63.96 18.81
N LEU A 43 12.84 63.71 19.18
CA LEU A 43 11.97 62.77 18.48
C LEU A 43 11.88 63.24 17.03
N PRO A 44 12.10 62.32 16.08
CA PRO A 44 11.91 62.64 14.66
C PRO A 44 10.47 63.13 14.44
N PRO A 45 10.25 64.10 13.56
CA PRO A 45 8.93 64.65 13.30
C PRO A 45 7.92 63.54 13.02
N LEU A 46 6.75 63.66 13.63
CA LEU A 46 5.59 62.75 13.54
C LEU A 46 4.90 62.77 12.16
N ASP A 47 5.66 62.84 11.06
CA ASP A 47 5.13 62.71 9.68
C ASP A 47 5.06 61.28 9.16
N ARG A 48 5.24 60.27 10.04
CA ARG A 48 4.77 58.92 9.68
C ARG A 48 3.27 58.90 9.95
N PRO A 49 2.43 58.55 8.94
CA PRO A 49 1.02 58.38 9.16
C PRO A 49 0.88 57.39 10.36
N MET A 50 0.25 57.83 11.41
CA MET A 50 -0.06 57.00 12.56
C MET A 50 -0.67 55.71 12.05
N PRO A 51 -0.17 54.51 12.41
CA PRO A 51 -0.80 53.28 12.01
C PRO A 51 -2.27 53.40 12.37
N GLU A 52 -3.15 53.16 11.39
CA GLU A 52 -4.60 53.27 11.57
C GLU A 52 -5.00 52.52 12.86
N LEU A 53 -5.16 53.28 13.96
CA LEU A 53 -5.53 52.77 15.27
C LEU A 53 -6.91 52.08 15.26
N ASN A 54 -7.65 52.20 14.18
CA ASN A 54 -9.00 51.69 14.00
C ASN A 54 -9.05 50.50 13.01
N ARG A 55 -8.08 49.61 13.07
CA ARG A 55 -8.18 48.37 12.25
C ARG A 55 -9.26 47.46 12.82
N PRO A 56 -10.27 47.09 12.02
CA PRO A 56 -11.29 46.14 12.43
C PRO A 56 -10.70 44.73 12.57
N ALA A 57 -11.42 43.84 13.25
CA ALA A 57 -11.09 42.43 13.30
C ALA A 57 -11.08 41.82 11.90
N ARG A 58 -10.15 40.92 11.62
CA ARG A 58 -9.95 40.29 10.30
C ARG A 58 -10.00 38.79 10.41
N LEU A 59 -10.57 38.18 9.39
CA LEU A 59 -10.39 36.74 9.12
C LEU A 59 -9.00 36.52 8.52
N ALA A 60 -8.33 35.47 8.92
CA ALA A 60 -7.07 35.02 8.32
C ALA A 60 -7.04 33.51 8.23
N ILE A 61 -6.15 33.01 7.36
CA ILE A 61 -5.84 31.59 7.22
C ILE A 61 -4.42 31.40 7.75
N GLN A 62 -4.27 30.58 8.81
CA GLN A 62 -2.98 30.30 9.41
C GLN A 62 -2.09 29.47 8.47
N GLY A 63 -2.70 28.57 7.72
CA GLY A 63 -2.03 27.73 6.72
C GLY A 63 -2.99 26.78 6.02
N LEU A 64 -2.47 26.17 4.97
CA LEU A 64 -3.13 25.11 4.23
C LEU A 64 -2.29 23.84 4.40
N GLU A 65 -2.88 22.79 4.97
CA GLU A 65 -2.32 21.45 5.03
C GLU A 65 -2.91 20.63 3.90
N VAL A 66 -2.06 19.95 3.11
CA VAL A 66 -2.48 19.10 2.01
C VAL A 66 -2.09 17.66 2.30
N THR A 67 -3.06 16.78 2.48
CA THR A 67 -2.81 15.41 2.89
C THR A 67 -3.55 14.39 2.03
N GLN A 68 -2.92 13.23 1.81
CA GLN A 68 -3.52 12.06 1.15
C GLN A 68 -3.61 10.85 2.09
N ALA A 69 -2.89 10.86 3.19
CA ALA A 69 -2.94 9.94 4.32
C ALA A 69 -2.28 10.56 5.55
N THR A 70 -1.16 11.24 5.36
CA THR A 70 -0.36 11.91 6.39
C THR A 70 0.41 13.07 5.76
N GLN A 71 0.81 14.06 6.59
CA GLN A 71 1.58 15.21 6.13
C GLN A 71 2.34 15.85 7.28
N HIS A 72 3.50 16.42 7.01
CA HIS A 72 4.15 17.33 7.95
C HIS A 72 3.45 18.69 7.91
N PHE A 73 2.87 19.09 9.03
CA PHE A 73 2.23 20.38 9.16
C PHE A 73 2.37 20.95 10.56
N GLY A 74 3.25 21.93 10.71
CA GLY A 74 3.47 22.65 11.92
C GLY A 74 4.12 21.87 13.05
N SER A 75 4.56 20.63 12.86
CA SER A 75 5.12 19.73 13.89
C SER A 75 6.60 19.95 14.15
N GLY A 76 7.30 20.54 13.18
CA GLY A 76 8.74 20.70 13.23
C GLY A 76 9.57 19.44 12.95
N PHE A 77 8.94 18.29 12.67
CA PHE A 77 9.64 17.09 12.18
C PHE A 77 10.03 17.19 10.71
N GLY A 78 9.31 18.01 9.97
CA GLY A 78 9.56 18.35 8.58
C GLY A 78 9.00 19.72 8.23
N ALA A 79 9.35 20.25 7.07
CA ALA A 79 8.73 21.47 6.57
C ALA A 79 7.24 21.21 6.26
N ASP A 80 6.41 22.24 6.47
CA ASP A 80 4.98 22.14 6.16
C ASP A 80 4.76 21.72 4.70
N ASN A 81 3.90 20.73 4.49
CA ASN A 81 3.60 20.14 3.18
C ASN A 81 4.83 19.59 2.43
N SER A 82 5.83 19.09 3.16
CA SER A 82 7.05 18.53 2.55
C SER A 82 6.86 17.14 1.95
N ILE A 83 5.78 16.43 2.30
CA ILE A 83 5.45 15.16 1.64
C ILE A 83 4.73 15.48 0.33
N PRO A 84 5.29 15.10 -0.83
CA PRO A 84 4.67 15.37 -2.11
C PRO A 84 3.36 14.60 -2.27
N THR A 85 2.43 15.17 -3.04
CA THR A 85 1.17 14.50 -3.38
C THR A 85 1.37 13.51 -4.52
N VAL A 86 0.64 12.40 -4.50
CA VAL A 86 0.62 11.38 -5.55
C VAL A 86 -0.51 11.69 -6.54
N ALA A 87 -0.21 11.68 -7.83
CA ALA A 87 -1.22 11.80 -8.88
C ALA A 87 -2.23 10.64 -8.81
N LEU A 88 -3.47 10.90 -9.24
CA LEU A 88 -4.56 9.91 -9.25
C LEU A 88 -4.88 9.30 -7.87
N LYS A 89 -4.53 10.00 -6.78
CA LYS A 89 -4.91 9.64 -5.41
C LYS A 89 -5.70 10.80 -4.81
N PRO A 90 -6.84 10.55 -4.11
CA PRO A 90 -7.62 11.64 -3.52
C PRO A 90 -6.81 12.38 -2.46
N MET A 91 -7.11 13.65 -2.28
CA MET A 91 -6.49 14.46 -1.23
C MET A 91 -7.51 15.32 -0.50
N VAL A 92 -7.17 15.71 0.71
CA VAL A 92 -7.90 16.73 1.46
C VAL A 92 -6.99 17.93 1.69
N VAL A 93 -7.52 19.11 1.42
CA VAL A 93 -6.92 20.38 1.81
C VAL A 93 -7.61 20.86 3.08
N ARG A 94 -6.83 21.09 4.13
CA ARG A 94 -7.29 21.55 5.43
C ARG A 94 -6.87 23.00 5.60
N ALA A 95 -7.84 23.90 5.64
CA ALA A 95 -7.59 25.33 5.86
C ALA A 95 -7.85 25.66 7.33
N TYR A 96 -6.90 26.31 7.98
CA TYR A 96 -6.95 26.68 9.41
C TYR A 96 -7.33 28.16 9.57
N PRO A 97 -8.64 28.50 9.74
CA PRO A 97 -9.09 29.86 9.92
C PRO A 97 -8.84 30.36 11.35
N TYR A 98 -8.56 31.63 11.51
CA TYR A 98 -8.53 32.28 12.81
C TYR A 98 -8.92 33.75 12.72
N ALA A 99 -9.34 34.30 13.87
CA ALA A 99 -9.65 35.71 14.01
C ALA A 99 -8.43 36.50 14.45
N ILE A 100 -8.08 37.57 13.73
CA ILE A 100 -7.15 38.60 14.19
C ILE A 100 -7.98 39.71 14.83
N PRO A 101 -7.86 39.95 16.15
CA PRO A 101 -8.62 40.99 16.84
C PRO A 101 -8.34 42.38 16.25
N GLY A 102 -9.34 43.21 16.23
CA GLY A 102 -9.18 44.62 15.88
C GLY A 102 -8.50 45.37 17.03
N ILE A 103 -7.73 46.41 16.73
CA ILE A 103 -6.94 47.16 17.73
C ILE A 103 -7.85 47.83 18.75
N LEU A 104 -8.95 48.44 18.32
CA LEU A 104 -9.90 49.13 19.21
C LEU A 104 -11.19 48.31 19.41
N THR A 105 -11.58 47.51 18.43
CA THR A 105 -12.83 46.76 18.45
C THR A 105 -12.72 45.37 19.10
N GLY A 106 -11.49 44.94 19.42
CA GLY A 106 -11.25 43.61 19.96
C GLY A 106 -11.61 42.49 18.98
N ASP A 107 -11.86 41.31 19.54
CA ASP A 107 -12.25 40.14 18.75
C ASP A 107 -13.77 40.08 18.57
N THR A 108 -14.24 40.55 17.43
CA THR A 108 -15.66 40.55 17.03
C THR A 108 -16.02 39.37 16.13
N LEU A 109 -15.06 38.52 15.69
CA LEU A 109 -15.24 37.47 14.71
C LEU A 109 -15.27 36.06 15.34
N SER A 110 -14.67 35.89 16.54
CA SER A 110 -14.68 34.58 17.21
C SER A 110 -16.10 34.09 17.47
N GLY A 111 -16.32 32.80 17.26
CA GLY A 111 -17.64 32.17 17.41
C GLY A 111 -18.55 32.31 16.19
N LEU A 112 -18.22 33.16 15.22
CA LEU A 112 -18.98 33.29 13.98
C LEU A 112 -18.72 32.06 13.06
N GLN A 113 -19.71 31.81 12.19
CA GLN A 113 -19.63 30.72 11.21
C GLN A 113 -18.76 31.13 10.02
N VAL A 114 -17.73 30.35 9.77
CA VAL A 114 -16.83 30.47 8.62
C VAL A 114 -17.17 29.36 7.62
N THR A 115 -17.23 29.71 6.35
CA THR A 115 -17.35 28.79 5.20
C THR A 115 -16.38 29.20 4.13
N GLY A 116 -16.37 28.51 2.99
CA GLY A 116 -15.43 28.83 1.93
C GLY A 116 -15.57 27.98 0.68
N GLU A 117 -14.62 28.17 -0.20
CA GLU A 117 -14.44 27.36 -1.40
C GLU A 117 -12.96 27.06 -1.63
N LEU A 118 -12.70 25.93 -2.29
CA LEU A 118 -11.40 25.58 -2.84
C LEU A 118 -11.49 25.61 -4.35
N VAL A 119 -10.48 26.21 -4.96
CA VAL A 119 -10.27 26.20 -6.42
C VAL A 119 -8.93 25.51 -6.69
N LEU A 120 -8.97 24.46 -7.51
CA LEU A 120 -7.78 23.82 -8.07
C LEU A 120 -7.54 24.38 -9.45
N SER A 121 -6.34 24.88 -9.72
CA SER A 121 -5.96 25.42 -11.03
C SER A 121 -4.69 24.76 -11.55
N ARG A 122 -4.62 24.59 -12.89
CA ARG A 122 -3.44 24.14 -13.63
C ARG A 122 -3.16 25.12 -14.76
N TRP A 123 -1.90 25.51 -14.89
CA TRP A 123 -1.47 26.48 -15.91
C TRP A 123 -2.32 27.77 -15.90
N GLY A 124 -2.75 28.19 -14.68
CA GLY A 124 -3.61 29.38 -14.50
C GLY A 124 -5.08 29.18 -14.86
N ARG A 125 -5.51 27.97 -15.24
CA ARG A 125 -6.91 27.65 -15.53
C ARG A 125 -7.53 26.85 -14.39
N GLU A 126 -8.73 27.21 -13.98
CA GLU A 126 -9.53 26.43 -13.03
C GLU A 126 -9.87 25.06 -13.64
N VAL A 127 -9.62 24.00 -12.88
CA VAL A 127 -9.92 22.61 -13.26
C VAL A 127 -10.91 21.94 -12.31
N TYR A 128 -11.05 22.45 -11.09
CA TYR A 128 -11.98 21.94 -10.11
C TYR A 128 -12.31 23.01 -9.05
N ARG A 129 -13.55 22.97 -8.54
CA ARG A 129 -14.02 23.85 -7.46
C ARG A 129 -14.93 23.05 -6.53
N THR A 130 -14.78 23.24 -5.22
CA THR A 130 -15.60 22.58 -4.22
C THR A 130 -15.79 23.44 -2.99
N GLY A 131 -16.89 23.18 -2.26
CA GLY A 131 -17.11 23.67 -0.91
C GLY A 131 -16.49 22.75 0.16
N PRO A 132 -16.57 23.14 1.44
CA PRO A 132 -16.08 22.30 2.53
C PRO A 132 -16.91 21.03 2.70
N THR A 133 -16.26 19.93 3.14
CA THR A 133 -16.92 18.64 3.38
C THR A 133 -18.05 18.71 4.43
N ARG A 134 -18.03 19.71 5.31
CA ARG A 134 -19.14 20.10 6.18
C ARG A 134 -19.86 21.28 5.58
N PRO A 135 -21.08 21.14 5.05
CA PRO A 135 -21.80 22.22 4.37
C PRO A 135 -22.06 23.46 5.25
N GLY A 136 -22.14 23.28 6.57
CA GLY A 136 -22.31 24.38 7.53
C GLY A 136 -21.02 25.13 7.85
N GLY A 137 -19.86 24.69 7.34
CA GLY A 137 -18.57 25.27 7.67
C GLY A 137 -18.13 24.97 9.12
N ALA A 138 -17.33 25.85 9.71
CA ALA A 138 -16.81 25.71 11.07
C ALA A 138 -17.01 27.00 11.87
N ARG A 139 -17.03 26.91 13.21
CA ARG A 139 -16.99 28.09 14.07
C ARG A 139 -15.57 28.58 14.20
N LEU A 140 -15.37 29.87 13.99
CA LEU A 140 -14.07 30.52 14.11
C LEU A 140 -13.61 30.52 15.57
N GLY A 141 -12.44 29.96 15.84
CA GLY A 141 -11.81 30.00 17.16
C GLY A 141 -10.97 31.25 17.36
N ARG A 142 -10.55 31.50 18.63
CA ARG A 142 -9.53 32.50 18.95
C ARG A 142 -8.16 31.89 18.74
N LEU A 143 -7.21 32.71 18.26
CA LEU A 143 -5.79 32.41 18.38
C LEU A 143 -5.38 32.53 19.85
N THR A 144 -5.23 31.40 20.53
CA THR A 144 -4.81 31.38 21.95
C THR A 144 -3.29 31.28 22.08
N GLU A 145 -2.72 31.66 23.22
CA GLU A 145 -1.30 31.45 23.49
C GLU A 145 -0.91 29.97 23.44
N LEU A 146 -1.83 29.08 23.77
CA LEU A 146 -1.67 27.64 23.66
C LEU A 146 -1.24 27.24 22.23
N ASP A 147 -1.76 27.91 21.20
CA ASP A 147 -1.39 27.66 19.81
C ASP A 147 0.07 28.05 19.51
N ARG A 148 0.72 28.85 20.34
CA ARG A 148 2.14 29.20 20.18
C ARG A 148 3.06 28.21 20.88
N THR A 149 2.62 27.56 21.94
CA THR A 149 3.39 26.56 22.68
C THR A 149 3.31 25.17 22.10
N LEU A 150 2.50 24.96 21.06
CA LEU A 150 2.36 23.70 20.35
C LEU A 150 3.67 23.16 19.76
N TRP A 151 4.68 24.01 19.67
CA TRP A 151 5.95 23.75 19.00
C TRP A 151 7.16 23.82 19.96
N ASP A 152 6.94 23.70 21.25
CA ASP A 152 8.04 23.67 22.22
C ASP A 152 8.78 22.33 22.13
N ARG A 153 9.96 22.37 21.49
CA ARG A 153 10.80 21.20 21.24
C ARG A 153 11.58 20.76 22.47
N GLU A 154 11.78 21.62 23.47
CA GLU A 154 12.62 21.29 24.62
C GLU A 154 11.91 20.34 25.58
N GLN A 155 10.59 20.42 25.64
CA GLN A 155 9.79 19.62 26.56
C GLN A 155 9.33 18.27 26.01
N ASP A 156 9.70 17.91 24.81
CA ASP A 156 9.08 16.87 24.00
C ASP A 156 8.10 17.52 23.01
N LEU A 157 8.36 17.31 21.74
CA LEU A 157 7.63 17.90 20.61
C LEU A 157 6.12 17.92 20.75
N TRP A 158 5.61 17.10 21.60
CA TRP A 158 4.17 16.90 21.78
C TRP A 158 3.68 17.10 23.22
N VAL A 159 4.47 17.64 24.13
CA VAL A 159 4.02 17.84 25.51
C VAL A 159 2.95 18.92 25.62
N GLY A 160 3.22 20.08 25.11
CA GLY A 160 2.18 21.10 25.00
C GLY A 160 1.10 20.72 24.00
N SER A 161 1.46 19.91 23.02
CA SER A 161 0.63 19.45 21.94
C SER A 161 -0.11 18.18 22.25
N ARG A 162 0.20 17.45 23.30
CA ARG A 162 -0.53 16.24 23.62
C ARG A 162 -2.03 16.46 23.57
N ASP A 163 -2.45 17.55 24.16
CA ASP A 163 -3.81 18.04 24.05
C ASP A 163 -3.94 19.11 22.96
N GLY A 164 -2.88 19.83 22.65
CA GLY A 164 -2.80 20.95 21.76
C GLY A 164 -2.90 20.59 20.29
N LEU A 165 -2.16 19.59 19.81
CA LEU A 165 -2.29 19.14 18.42
C LEU A 165 -3.66 18.53 18.18
N SER A 166 -4.13 17.66 19.06
CA SER A 166 -5.49 17.12 19.03
C SER A 166 -6.54 18.24 19.08
N VAL A 167 -6.35 19.24 19.94
CA VAL A 167 -7.26 20.38 20.05
C VAL A 167 -7.23 21.20 18.78
N LYS A 168 -6.05 21.53 18.24
CA LYS A 168 -5.90 22.33 17.03
C LYS A 168 -6.46 21.61 15.80
N HIS A 169 -6.11 20.36 15.61
CA HIS A 169 -6.46 19.60 14.42
C HIS A 169 -7.83 18.91 14.52
N ILE A 170 -8.31 18.59 15.70
CA ILE A 170 -9.52 17.79 15.91
C ILE A 170 -10.60 18.54 16.67
N ARG A 171 -10.27 19.31 17.71
CA ARG A 171 -11.22 19.90 18.66
C ARG A 171 -11.25 21.42 18.73
N GLY A 172 -10.09 22.10 18.78
CA GLY A 172 -10.01 23.51 19.16
C GLY A 172 -10.36 24.50 18.06
N ASN A 173 -9.66 24.45 16.96
CA ASN A 173 -9.90 25.23 15.75
C ASN A 173 -10.12 24.25 14.60
N PRO A 174 -11.32 23.71 14.45
CA PRO A 174 -11.55 22.72 13.42
C PRO A 174 -11.24 23.33 12.04
N PRO A 175 -10.34 22.73 11.27
CA PRO A 175 -10.09 23.20 9.92
C PRO A 175 -11.32 23.02 9.06
N LEU A 176 -11.43 23.83 8.02
CA LEU A 176 -12.33 23.52 6.92
C LEU A 176 -11.61 22.54 6.00
N ASN A 177 -12.20 21.37 5.83
CA ASN A 177 -11.66 20.33 4.96
C ASN A 177 -12.34 20.39 3.58
N PHE A 178 -11.54 20.35 2.52
CA PHE A 178 -11.98 20.35 1.13
C PHE A 178 -11.45 19.09 0.46
N LEU A 179 -12.33 18.23 -0.01
CA LEU A 179 -11.96 17.00 -0.72
C LEU A 179 -11.70 17.30 -2.19
N VAL A 180 -10.56 16.88 -2.69
CA VAL A 180 -10.21 16.89 -4.12
C VAL A 180 -10.16 15.44 -4.61
N PRO A 181 -11.06 15.05 -5.51
CA PRO A 181 -11.08 13.70 -6.06
C PRO A 181 -9.83 13.35 -6.86
N ALA A 182 -9.48 12.06 -6.89
CA ALA A 182 -8.26 11.53 -7.47
C ALA A 182 -7.99 11.97 -8.91
N TRP A 183 -9.01 11.97 -9.77
CA TRP A 183 -8.85 12.28 -11.20
C TRP A 183 -8.51 13.74 -11.52
N TYR A 184 -8.68 14.67 -10.55
CA TYR A 184 -8.24 16.05 -10.70
C TYR A 184 -6.76 16.24 -10.35
N LEU A 185 -6.11 15.25 -9.73
CA LEU A 185 -4.69 15.31 -9.41
C LEU A 185 -3.85 14.67 -10.51
N ARG A 186 -3.07 15.51 -11.19
CA ARG A 186 -2.16 15.13 -12.26
C ARG A 186 -0.75 15.61 -11.91
N ALA A 187 0.25 14.89 -12.39
CA ALA A 187 1.66 15.27 -12.24
C ALA A 187 2.00 16.49 -13.12
N GLU A 188 1.34 17.61 -12.86
CA GLU A 188 1.45 18.86 -13.55
C GLU A 188 1.50 20.01 -12.55
N GLN A 189 1.90 21.19 -13.01
CA GLN A 189 1.91 22.39 -12.17
C GLN A 189 0.49 22.69 -11.66
N THR A 190 0.26 22.39 -10.40
CA THR A 190 -1.05 22.49 -9.75
C THR A 190 -0.97 23.51 -8.62
N VAL A 191 -1.96 24.39 -8.54
CA VAL A 191 -2.12 25.36 -7.47
C VAL A 191 -3.48 25.17 -6.81
N VAL A 192 -3.47 25.08 -5.48
CA VAL A 192 -4.68 25.13 -4.67
C VAL A 192 -4.86 26.55 -4.16
N THR A 193 -6.05 27.10 -4.32
CA THR A 193 -6.45 28.38 -3.71
C THR A 193 -7.69 28.14 -2.86
N VAL A 194 -7.61 28.52 -1.58
CA VAL A 194 -8.76 28.48 -0.67
C VAL A 194 -9.17 29.89 -0.35
N ARG A 195 -10.46 30.20 -0.52
CA ARG A 195 -11.11 31.43 -0.09
C ARG A 195 -12.09 31.13 1.01
N LEU A 196 -11.95 31.80 2.14
CA LEU A 196 -12.85 31.69 3.30
C LEU A 196 -13.57 33.01 3.52
N TRP A 197 -14.80 32.95 4.05
CA TRP A 197 -15.60 34.13 4.42
C TRP A 197 -16.49 33.84 5.62
N ILE A 198 -16.89 34.91 6.31
CA ILE A 198 -17.87 34.87 7.39
C ILE A 198 -19.26 34.99 6.77
N ALA A 199 -20.10 33.95 6.96
CA ALA A 199 -21.44 33.91 6.35
C ALA A 199 -22.36 35.08 6.78
N SER A 200 -22.20 35.57 8.04
CA SER A 200 -22.99 36.65 8.61
C SER A 200 -22.36 38.06 8.47
N ALA A 201 -21.17 38.18 7.89
CA ALA A 201 -20.45 39.47 7.78
C ALA A 201 -19.97 39.68 6.35
N ALA A 202 -20.74 40.42 5.57
CA ALA A 202 -20.40 40.72 4.19
C ALA A 202 -19.04 41.47 4.09
N GLY A 203 -18.19 41.02 3.16
CA GLY A 203 -16.87 41.63 2.92
C GLY A 203 -15.74 41.13 3.83
N VAL A 204 -16.00 40.28 4.83
CA VAL A 204 -14.96 39.65 5.65
C VAL A 204 -14.53 38.34 5.03
N SER A 205 -13.39 38.32 4.34
CA SER A 205 -12.83 37.13 3.68
C SER A 205 -11.31 37.05 3.86
N ALA A 206 -10.77 35.86 3.61
CA ALA A 206 -9.35 35.58 3.55
C ALA A 206 -9.04 34.56 2.46
N ASP A 207 -7.92 34.74 1.77
CA ASP A 207 -7.46 33.82 0.73
C ASP A 207 -6.08 33.28 1.10
N ALA A 208 -5.81 32.03 0.72
CA ALA A 208 -4.47 31.43 0.75
C ALA A 208 -4.28 30.53 -0.47
N SER A 209 -3.07 30.50 -0.99
CA SER A 209 -2.71 29.63 -2.12
C SER A 209 -1.46 28.83 -1.82
N LEU A 210 -1.42 27.60 -2.34
CA LEU A 210 -0.30 26.67 -2.21
C LEU A 210 -0.04 26.01 -3.56
N ARG A 211 1.23 26.00 -3.99
CA ARG A 211 1.67 25.18 -5.13
C ARG A 211 1.92 23.74 -4.64
N LEU A 212 1.37 22.77 -5.36
CA LEU A 212 1.55 21.36 -5.05
C LEU A 212 2.71 20.78 -5.88
N ASP A 213 3.50 19.95 -5.21
CA ASP A 213 4.41 19.00 -5.84
C ASP A 213 3.66 17.67 -6.01
N VAL A 214 3.23 17.41 -7.27
CA VAL A 214 2.42 16.22 -7.59
C VAL A 214 3.29 15.24 -8.37
N LEU A 215 3.59 14.09 -7.74
CA LEU A 215 4.41 13.04 -8.31
C LEU A 215 3.58 12.06 -9.14
N ASN A 216 4.12 11.67 -10.28
CA ASN A 216 3.62 10.52 -11.01
C ASN A 216 4.24 9.25 -10.42
N VAL A 217 3.42 8.43 -9.77
CA VAL A 217 3.81 7.16 -9.17
C VAL A 217 3.10 6.05 -9.95
N ALA A 218 3.86 5.05 -10.40
CA ALA A 218 3.27 3.90 -11.08
C ALA A 218 2.36 3.11 -10.12
N ALA A 219 1.23 2.65 -10.62
CA ALA A 219 0.36 1.75 -9.89
C ALA A 219 1.06 0.37 -9.77
N PRO A 220 1.21 -0.18 -8.56
CA PRO A 220 1.77 -1.52 -8.42
C PRO A 220 0.85 -2.57 -9.04
N LYS A 221 1.42 -3.51 -9.79
CA LYS A 221 0.71 -4.65 -10.34
C LYS A 221 0.67 -5.79 -9.33
N VAL A 222 -0.52 -6.19 -8.93
CA VAL A 222 -0.74 -7.21 -7.90
C VAL A 222 -1.51 -8.39 -8.49
N ALA A 223 -0.96 -9.58 -8.39
CA ALA A 223 -1.68 -10.82 -8.65
C ALA A 223 -2.26 -11.38 -7.37
N LEU A 224 -3.55 -11.65 -7.37
CA LEU A 224 -4.27 -12.29 -6.28
C LEU A 224 -4.46 -13.78 -6.59
N VAL A 225 -4.06 -14.63 -5.65
CA VAL A 225 -4.13 -16.09 -5.77
C VAL A 225 -5.13 -16.63 -4.75
N ARG A 226 -6.08 -17.45 -5.20
CA ARG A 226 -7.03 -18.12 -4.31
C ARG A 226 -6.34 -19.22 -3.54
N VAL A 227 -6.35 -19.11 -2.20
CA VAL A 227 -5.96 -20.21 -1.31
C VAL A 227 -7.25 -20.86 -0.82
N LYS A 228 -7.63 -21.94 -1.45
CA LYS A 228 -8.83 -22.71 -1.09
C LYS A 228 -8.59 -23.47 0.21
N TRP A 229 -9.55 -23.45 1.12
CA TRP A 229 -9.47 -24.16 2.39
C TRP A 229 -10.34 -25.40 2.38
N ASP A 230 -9.67 -26.55 2.53
CA ASP A 230 -10.34 -27.82 2.81
C ASP A 230 -10.57 -27.96 4.31
N ASN A 231 -11.82 -27.92 4.73
CA ASN A 231 -12.22 -27.94 6.15
C ASN A 231 -12.18 -29.33 6.79
N SER A 232 -11.59 -30.33 6.14
CA SER A 232 -11.43 -31.70 6.58
C SER A 232 -12.76 -32.51 6.80
N VAL A 233 -13.89 -31.90 6.43
CA VAL A 233 -15.20 -32.58 6.39
C VAL A 233 -15.73 -32.70 4.95
N GLY A 234 -14.84 -32.58 3.96
CA GLY A 234 -15.14 -32.76 2.54
C GLY A 234 -15.67 -31.53 1.83
N THR A 235 -15.57 -30.33 2.45
CA THR A 235 -15.97 -29.08 1.81
C THR A 235 -14.74 -28.19 1.58
N VAL A 236 -14.52 -27.84 0.31
CA VAL A 236 -13.49 -26.86 -0.08
C VAL A 236 -14.14 -25.48 -0.18
N VAL A 237 -13.70 -24.55 0.68
CA VAL A 237 -14.16 -23.17 0.70
C VAL A 237 -13.20 -22.31 -0.12
N THR A 238 -13.75 -21.51 -1.04
CA THR A 238 -13.01 -20.59 -1.90
C THR A 238 -13.30 -19.16 -1.47
N PRO A 239 -12.31 -18.24 -1.40
CA PRO A 239 -12.58 -16.83 -1.14
C PRO A 239 -13.36 -16.20 -2.31
N ALA A 240 -14.31 -15.32 -1.99
CA ALA A 240 -15.06 -14.57 -3.00
C ALA A 240 -14.17 -13.51 -3.66
N ASP A 241 -14.41 -13.22 -4.93
CA ASP A 241 -13.57 -12.31 -5.72
C ASP A 241 -13.60 -10.88 -5.20
N ASP A 242 -14.77 -10.39 -4.78
CA ASP A 242 -14.90 -9.05 -4.20
C ASP A 242 -14.23 -8.94 -2.82
N ASP A 243 -14.22 -10.00 -2.01
CA ASP A 243 -13.49 -10.05 -0.75
C ASP A 243 -11.98 -10.04 -0.99
N MET A 244 -11.50 -10.75 -2.02
CA MET A 244 -10.10 -10.75 -2.41
C MET A 244 -9.65 -9.34 -2.81
N LEU A 245 -10.35 -8.71 -3.73
CA LEU A 245 -10.07 -7.35 -4.20
C LEU A 245 -10.24 -6.32 -3.08
N GLY A 246 -11.25 -6.49 -2.24
CA GLY A 246 -11.53 -5.63 -1.09
C GLY A 246 -10.39 -5.58 -0.08
N THR A 247 -9.63 -6.66 0.06
CA THR A 247 -8.51 -6.75 0.99
C THR A 247 -7.40 -5.70 0.70
N LEU A 248 -7.30 -5.17 -0.52
CA LEU A 248 -6.33 -4.14 -0.90
C LEU A 248 -6.77 -2.70 -0.56
N ARG A 249 -8.05 -2.44 -0.28
CA ARG A 249 -8.59 -1.07 -0.22
C ARG A 249 -7.97 -0.18 0.84
N LEU A 250 -7.73 -0.70 2.04
CA LEU A 250 -7.08 0.11 3.07
C LEU A 250 -5.64 0.47 2.69
N ALA A 251 -4.91 -0.47 2.08
CA ALA A 251 -3.57 -0.22 1.58
C ALA A 251 -3.57 0.87 0.49
N GLU A 252 -4.54 0.87 -0.43
CA GLU A 252 -4.69 1.93 -1.44
C GLU A 252 -4.92 3.30 -0.80
N ARG A 253 -5.74 3.40 0.26
CA ARG A 253 -5.99 4.66 0.96
C ARG A 253 -4.79 5.13 1.76
N MET A 254 -4.07 4.20 2.39
CA MET A 254 -3.00 4.49 3.33
C MET A 254 -1.65 4.73 2.66
N LEU A 255 -1.26 3.90 1.68
CA LEU A 255 0.08 3.87 1.10
C LEU A 255 0.24 4.89 -0.04
N PRO A 256 1.47 5.32 -0.38
CA PRO A 256 1.74 6.36 -1.39
C PRO A 256 1.61 5.86 -2.84
N PHE A 257 0.54 5.17 -3.14
CA PHE A 257 0.23 4.69 -4.49
C PHE A 257 -1.10 5.28 -4.97
N PRO A 258 -1.28 5.46 -6.29
CA PRO A 258 -2.55 5.96 -6.84
C PRO A 258 -3.67 4.95 -6.62
N TYR A 259 -3.43 3.69 -6.89
CA TYR A 259 -4.28 2.50 -6.76
C TYR A 259 -3.42 1.26 -6.94
N PHE A 260 -3.99 0.06 -6.78
CA PHE A 260 -3.36 -1.20 -7.20
C PHE A 260 -4.01 -1.72 -8.49
N GLU A 261 -3.16 -2.08 -9.47
CA GLU A 261 -3.61 -2.83 -10.64
C GLU A 261 -3.71 -4.30 -10.25
N ALA A 262 -4.88 -4.73 -9.79
CA ALA A 262 -5.10 -6.06 -9.26
C ALA A 262 -5.72 -6.99 -10.29
N ASN A 263 -5.19 -8.22 -10.38
CA ASN A 263 -5.72 -9.30 -11.20
C ASN A 263 -5.84 -10.57 -10.37
N ILE A 264 -6.99 -11.23 -10.44
CA ILE A 264 -7.18 -12.54 -9.81
C ILE A 264 -6.71 -13.62 -10.78
N LEU A 265 -5.67 -14.36 -10.39
CA LEU A 265 -5.17 -15.46 -11.22
C LEU A 265 -6.10 -16.66 -11.18
N THR A 266 -6.15 -17.40 -12.29
CA THR A 266 -6.80 -18.72 -12.36
C THR A 266 -6.09 -19.74 -11.47
N LEU A 267 -4.77 -19.60 -11.35
CA LEU A 267 -3.95 -20.39 -10.45
C LEU A 267 -4.47 -20.33 -9.01
N SER A 268 -4.64 -21.47 -8.37
CA SER A 268 -5.11 -21.58 -6.99
C SER A 268 -4.43 -22.74 -6.27
N TYR A 269 -4.40 -22.65 -4.93
CA TYR A 269 -3.82 -23.71 -4.09
C TYR A 269 -4.84 -24.16 -3.05
N THR A 270 -5.01 -25.48 -2.89
CA THR A 270 -5.88 -26.03 -1.85
C THR A 270 -5.03 -26.47 -0.66
N ARG A 271 -5.44 -26.08 0.55
CA ARG A 271 -4.78 -26.43 1.80
C ARG A 271 -5.81 -26.79 2.86
N SER A 272 -5.43 -27.75 3.70
CA SER A 272 -6.19 -28.12 4.90
C SER A 272 -5.40 -27.75 6.15
N GLY A 273 -6.09 -27.59 7.28
CA GLY A 273 -5.47 -27.33 8.58
C GLY A 273 -5.84 -25.98 9.20
N ASN A 274 -5.23 -25.66 10.33
CA ASN A 274 -5.51 -24.46 11.11
C ASN A 274 -4.50 -23.36 10.77
N PHE A 275 -4.89 -22.46 9.88
CA PHE A 275 -4.07 -21.31 9.49
C PHE A 275 -3.79 -20.34 10.64
N GLY A 276 -4.72 -20.23 11.59
CA GLY A 276 -4.58 -19.33 12.73
C GLY A 276 -3.72 -19.87 13.88
N ALA A 277 -3.20 -21.09 13.77
CA ALA A 277 -2.35 -21.66 14.81
C ALA A 277 -1.08 -20.79 15.00
N THR A 278 -0.83 -20.39 16.24
CA THR A 278 0.35 -19.63 16.62
C THR A 278 1.54 -20.55 16.87
N VAL A 279 2.72 -20.09 16.50
CA VAL A 279 3.99 -20.76 16.81
C VAL A 279 4.54 -20.17 18.10
N ALA A 280 5.03 -21.02 19.01
CA ALA A 280 5.53 -20.58 20.33
C ALA A 280 6.68 -19.56 20.24
N ALA A 281 7.48 -19.64 19.19
CA ALA A 281 8.57 -18.70 18.90
C ALA A 281 8.13 -17.41 18.16
N GLY A 282 6.83 -17.27 17.86
CA GLY A 282 6.35 -16.27 16.90
C GLY A 282 6.61 -16.70 15.45
N GLY A 283 6.24 -15.85 14.50
CA GLY A 283 6.44 -16.13 13.07
C GLY A 283 5.31 -16.90 12.40
N CYS A 284 5.56 -17.34 11.17
CA CYS A 284 4.62 -18.08 10.35
C CYS A 284 4.62 -19.57 10.70
N ASN A 285 3.45 -20.18 10.81
CA ASN A 285 3.38 -21.63 10.93
C ASN A 285 3.67 -22.32 9.60
N ALA A 286 3.84 -23.64 9.61
CA ALA A 286 4.23 -24.41 8.42
C ALA A 286 3.24 -24.25 7.24
N LEU A 287 1.93 -24.06 7.52
CA LEU A 287 0.94 -23.82 6.45
C LEU A 287 1.16 -22.51 5.73
N TRP A 288 1.44 -21.43 6.46
CA TRP A 288 1.75 -20.13 5.86
C TRP A 288 3.06 -20.19 5.07
N VAL A 289 4.11 -20.83 5.62
CA VAL A 289 5.40 -21.00 4.94
C VAL A 289 5.23 -21.74 3.61
N GLU A 290 4.46 -22.82 3.61
CA GLU A 290 4.17 -23.60 2.41
C GLU A 290 3.43 -22.76 1.36
N ILE A 291 2.47 -21.93 1.77
CA ILE A 291 1.75 -21.04 0.86
C ILE A 291 2.68 -19.97 0.31
N LEU A 292 3.48 -19.31 1.16
CA LEU A 292 4.43 -18.27 0.71
C LEU A 292 5.41 -18.83 -0.33
N LYS A 293 5.86 -20.08 -0.15
CA LYS A 293 6.69 -20.76 -1.12
C LYS A 293 6.01 -20.88 -2.49
N ARG A 294 4.74 -21.33 -2.50
CA ARG A 294 3.95 -21.42 -3.73
C ARG A 294 3.68 -20.04 -4.36
N LEU A 295 3.47 -19.02 -3.53
CA LEU A 295 3.28 -17.65 -4.02
C LEU A 295 4.58 -17.07 -4.61
N LYS A 296 5.75 -17.43 -4.07
CA LYS A 296 7.03 -17.04 -4.66
C LYS A 296 7.26 -17.71 -6.02
N GLU A 297 6.90 -18.98 -6.17
CA GLU A 297 6.87 -19.65 -7.48
C GLU A 297 5.92 -18.90 -8.43
N ALA A 298 4.68 -18.63 -7.99
CA ALA A 298 3.70 -17.88 -8.78
C ALA A 298 4.20 -16.48 -9.16
N ARG A 299 4.93 -15.80 -8.27
CA ARG A 299 5.53 -14.49 -8.57
C ARG A 299 6.54 -14.57 -9.71
N PHE A 300 7.38 -15.59 -9.75
CA PHE A 300 8.29 -15.76 -10.87
C PHE A 300 7.52 -15.94 -12.19
N TRP A 301 6.45 -16.75 -12.20
CA TRP A 301 5.60 -16.86 -13.39
C TRP A 301 4.99 -15.53 -13.81
N THR A 302 4.42 -14.77 -12.85
CA THR A 302 3.81 -13.47 -13.17
C THR A 302 4.82 -12.46 -13.68
N GLN A 303 6.03 -12.42 -13.16
CA GLN A 303 7.11 -11.55 -13.63
C GLN A 303 7.62 -11.98 -15.02
N LEU A 304 7.84 -13.27 -15.24
CA LEU A 304 8.29 -13.79 -16.52
C LEU A 304 7.29 -13.55 -17.66
N PHE A 305 6.00 -13.53 -17.34
CA PHE A 305 4.94 -13.19 -18.28
C PHE A 305 4.44 -11.73 -18.14
N GLN A 306 5.11 -10.90 -17.33
CA GLN A 306 4.84 -9.47 -17.14
C GLN A 306 3.43 -9.15 -16.60
N LEU A 307 2.83 -10.06 -15.84
CA LEU A 307 1.47 -9.94 -15.33
C LEU A 307 1.42 -9.14 -14.03
N ALA A 308 2.34 -9.40 -13.11
CA ALA A 308 2.40 -8.73 -11.80
C ALA A 308 3.80 -8.81 -11.18
N ASP A 309 4.08 -7.88 -10.27
CA ASP A 309 5.31 -7.78 -9.50
C ASP A 309 5.16 -8.30 -8.06
N ILE A 310 3.94 -8.21 -7.53
CA ILE A 310 3.56 -8.60 -6.18
C ILE A 310 2.51 -9.70 -6.28
N VAL A 311 2.66 -10.75 -5.49
CA VAL A 311 1.68 -11.85 -5.44
C VAL A 311 1.14 -12.03 -4.04
N ILE A 312 -0.17 -11.98 -3.91
CA ILE A 312 -0.88 -12.09 -2.64
C ILE A 312 -1.84 -13.28 -2.66
N GLY A 313 -1.67 -14.19 -1.71
CA GLY A 313 -2.58 -15.31 -1.48
C GLY A 313 -3.70 -14.89 -0.53
N ILE A 314 -4.95 -15.13 -0.90
CA ILE A 314 -6.11 -14.85 -0.05
C ILE A 314 -6.74 -16.15 0.42
N VAL A 315 -6.81 -16.32 1.75
CA VAL A 315 -7.46 -17.43 2.44
C VAL A 315 -8.90 -17.00 2.80
N PRO A 316 -9.93 -17.86 2.60
CA PRO A 316 -11.29 -17.46 2.91
C PRO A 316 -11.48 -17.13 4.40
N SER A 317 -12.30 -16.13 4.70
CA SER A 317 -12.61 -15.72 6.08
C SER A 317 -13.18 -16.85 6.94
N ALA A 318 -13.87 -17.82 6.34
CA ALA A 318 -14.39 -19.00 7.01
C ALA A 318 -13.29 -19.91 7.60
N ALA A 319 -12.05 -19.84 7.09
CA ALA A 319 -10.90 -20.55 7.67
C ALA A 319 -10.30 -19.84 8.90
N PHE A 320 -10.81 -18.64 9.23
CA PHE A 320 -10.37 -17.90 10.41
C PHE A 320 -10.87 -18.56 11.68
N PRO A 321 -9.99 -18.96 12.62
CA PRO A 321 -10.40 -19.67 13.82
C PRO A 321 -11.23 -18.77 14.74
N THR A 322 -12.42 -19.20 15.07
CA THR A 322 -13.29 -18.51 16.03
C THR A 322 -12.94 -18.93 17.46
N GLY A 323 -13.08 -18.01 18.41
CA GLY A 323 -12.92 -18.30 19.85
C GLY A 323 -11.47 -18.39 20.35
N GLN A 324 -10.47 -18.12 19.54
CA GLN A 324 -9.07 -18.05 19.96
C GLN A 324 -8.68 -16.62 20.33
N ALA A 325 -8.04 -16.43 21.48
CA ALA A 325 -7.61 -15.10 21.95
C ALA A 325 -6.48 -14.47 21.12
N ARG A 326 -5.76 -15.28 20.37
CA ARG A 326 -4.64 -14.86 19.53
C ARG A 326 -4.63 -15.70 18.25
N VAL A 327 -4.82 -15.04 17.13
CA VAL A 327 -4.86 -15.69 15.82
C VAL A 327 -3.88 -14.96 14.89
N LYS A 328 -3.08 -15.74 14.17
CA LYS A 328 -2.27 -15.18 13.09
C LYS A 328 -3.17 -14.82 11.90
N THR A 329 -3.20 -13.56 11.51
CA THR A 329 -4.09 -13.04 10.48
C THR A 329 -3.54 -13.10 9.07
N GLY A 330 -2.22 -13.31 8.96
CA GLY A 330 -1.52 -13.42 7.68
C GLY A 330 -0.03 -13.66 7.88
N CYS A 331 0.67 -13.80 6.80
CA CYS A 331 2.12 -13.94 6.76
C CYS A 331 2.66 -13.39 5.45
N GLY A 332 3.82 -12.72 5.51
CA GLY A 332 4.48 -12.18 4.33
C GLY A 332 5.97 -12.52 4.28
N SER A 333 6.54 -12.37 3.11
CA SER A 333 7.96 -12.27 2.85
C SER A 333 8.18 -11.02 2.00
N GLY A 334 8.48 -9.90 2.67
CA GLY A 334 8.61 -8.61 2.01
C GLY A 334 9.70 -8.61 0.94
N GLU A 335 10.87 -9.17 1.26
CA GLU A 335 11.99 -9.28 0.33
C GLU A 335 11.64 -10.14 -0.90
N ASP A 336 10.74 -11.12 -0.74
CA ASP A 336 10.28 -11.99 -1.83
C ASP A 336 9.07 -11.43 -2.59
N GLY A 337 8.51 -10.28 -2.17
CA GLY A 337 7.34 -9.67 -2.83
C GLY A 337 6.06 -10.49 -2.75
N VAL A 338 5.90 -11.28 -1.69
CA VAL A 338 4.75 -12.16 -1.51
C VAL A 338 4.13 -12.03 -0.11
N GLY A 339 2.81 -12.19 -0.03
CA GLY A 339 2.07 -12.23 1.22
C GLY A 339 0.85 -13.13 1.12
N ALA A 340 0.35 -13.61 2.26
CA ALA A 340 -0.86 -14.40 2.32
C ALA A 340 -1.69 -14.02 3.56
N PHE A 341 -3.00 -13.79 3.40
CA PHE A 341 -3.87 -13.25 4.43
C PHE A 341 -5.26 -13.87 4.37
N PHE A 342 -5.99 -13.78 5.48
CA PHE A 342 -7.43 -14.02 5.42
C PHE A 342 -8.14 -12.87 4.72
N ALA A 343 -9.17 -13.19 3.97
CA ALA A 343 -10.07 -12.20 3.38
C ALA A 343 -10.62 -11.25 4.46
N GLY A 344 -10.63 -9.95 4.18
CA GLY A 344 -11.07 -8.91 5.11
C GLY A 344 -10.02 -8.45 6.13
N GLN A 345 -8.78 -8.95 6.09
CA GLN A 345 -7.69 -8.49 6.96
C GLN A 345 -6.90 -7.32 6.31
N GLU A 346 -7.60 -6.22 6.02
CA GLU A 346 -7.07 -5.07 5.26
C GLU A 346 -5.86 -4.42 5.94
N MET A 347 -5.85 -4.30 7.28
CA MET A 347 -4.72 -3.70 8.01
C MET A 347 -3.47 -4.59 7.94
N THR A 348 -3.63 -5.90 8.08
CA THR A 348 -2.53 -6.85 7.89
C THR A 348 -1.98 -6.76 6.48
N THR A 349 -2.83 -6.67 5.49
CA THR A 349 -2.43 -6.50 4.08
C THR A 349 -1.61 -5.22 3.87
N ALA A 350 -2.04 -4.09 4.43
CA ALA A 350 -1.30 -2.83 4.34
C ALA A 350 0.08 -2.92 5.02
N HIS A 351 0.17 -3.59 6.17
CA HIS A 351 1.40 -3.85 6.90
C HIS A 351 2.38 -4.68 6.07
N GLU A 352 1.95 -5.82 5.54
CA GLU A 352 2.81 -6.72 4.78
C GLU A 352 3.24 -6.09 3.43
N ILE A 353 2.38 -5.28 2.79
CA ILE A 353 2.80 -4.47 1.64
C ILE A 353 3.88 -3.47 2.05
N GLY A 354 3.81 -2.92 3.27
CA GLY A 354 4.89 -2.11 3.83
C GLY A 354 6.23 -2.87 3.85
N HIS A 355 6.24 -4.13 4.27
CA HIS A 355 7.43 -4.98 4.22
C HIS A 355 7.91 -5.25 2.79
N ILE A 356 7.00 -5.48 1.84
CA ILE A 356 7.33 -5.64 0.42
C ILE A 356 8.09 -4.40 -0.12
N TYR A 357 7.76 -3.21 0.40
CA TYR A 357 8.47 -1.97 0.09
C TYR A 357 9.61 -1.66 1.08
N GLY A 358 10.18 -2.69 1.69
CA GLY A 358 11.41 -2.61 2.48
C GLY A 358 11.24 -1.95 3.86
N ARG A 359 10.01 -1.87 4.40
CA ARG A 359 9.81 -1.28 5.72
C ARG A 359 10.02 -2.29 6.83
N PRO A 360 10.96 -2.03 7.76
CA PRO A 360 11.10 -2.84 8.98
C PRO A 360 9.98 -2.50 9.97
N HIS A 361 9.85 -3.31 11.01
CA HIS A 361 8.95 -3.03 12.12
C HIS A 361 9.31 -1.75 12.88
N VAL A 362 8.30 -1.12 13.47
CA VAL A 362 8.45 0.06 14.31
C VAL A 362 8.29 -0.33 15.79
N HIS A 363 9.43 -0.29 16.54
CA HIS A 363 9.48 -0.54 17.98
C HIS A 363 8.76 -1.81 18.46
N VAL A 364 8.96 -2.91 17.75
CA VAL A 364 8.52 -4.23 18.21
C VAL A 364 9.53 -4.74 19.24
N PRO A 365 9.10 -5.13 20.45
CA PRO A 365 10.02 -5.62 21.48
C PRO A 365 10.80 -6.86 21.01
N ASN A 366 12.12 -6.82 21.20
CA ASN A 366 13.05 -7.90 20.86
C ASN A 366 13.17 -8.24 19.35
N ASP A 367 12.71 -7.37 18.48
CA ASP A 367 12.96 -7.49 17.05
C ASP A 367 14.29 -6.79 16.70
N PRO A 368 15.33 -7.53 16.28
CA PRO A 368 16.62 -6.93 15.91
C PRO A 368 16.54 -6.10 14.63
N LYS A 369 15.47 -6.25 13.85
CA LYS A 369 15.23 -5.55 12.58
C LYS A 369 14.31 -4.34 12.72
N ASN A 370 14.11 -3.84 13.93
CA ASN A 370 13.34 -2.61 14.10
C ASN A 370 13.93 -1.45 13.29
N ASP A 371 13.08 -0.57 12.80
CA ASP A 371 13.47 0.67 12.14
C ASP A 371 14.21 1.59 13.13
N THR A 372 15.52 1.61 13.02
CA THR A 372 16.39 2.44 13.88
C THR A 372 16.34 3.92 13.52
N GLU A 373 15.86 4.25 12.31
CA GLU A 373 15.70 5.63 11.84
C GLU A 373 14.32 6.20 12.18
N TYR A 374 13.41 5.37 12.73
CA TYR A 374 12.07 5.84 13.06
C TYR A 374 12.12 7.00 14.06
N PRO A 375 11.50 8.16 13.76
CA PRO A 375 11.61 9.33 14.61
C PRO A 375 10.95 9.12 15.98
N LYS A 376 11.57 9.69 17.02
CA LYS A 376 10.96 9.76 18.34
C LYS A 376 9.89 10.85 18.37
N TYR A 377 8.79 10.62 17.68
CA TYR A 377 7.70 11.59 17.56
C TYR A 377 7.13 12.01 18.92
N ARG A 378 7.13 11.09 19.89
CA ARG A 378 6.55 11.36 21.20
C ARG A 378 7.29 10.59 22.29
N LYS A 379 7.65 11.28 23.38
CA LYS A 379 8.29 10.67 24.55
C LYS A 379 7.35 9.68 25.23
N GLY A 380 7.85 8.46 25.47
CA GLY A 380 7.06 7.38 26.08
C GLY A 380 6.05 6.72 25.16
N PHE A 381 5.93 7.17 23.90
CA PHE A 381 5.05 6.56 22.90
C PHE A 381 5.76 6.46 21.53
N ASN A 382 6.83 5.67 21.49
CA ASN A 382 7.75 5.58 20.35
C ASN A 382 7.11 5.05 19.06
N ARG A 383 5.90 4.46 19.13
CA ARG A 383 5.16 3.93 17.98
C ARG A 383 4.19 4.94 17.38
N SER A 384 4.11 6.16 17.94
CA SER A 384 3.21 7.21 17.46
C SER A 384 3.39 7.50 15.99
N ILE A 385 2.28 7.73 15.27
CA ILE A 385 2.31 8.20 13.88
C ILE A 385 2.85 9.63 13.70
N GLY A 386 3.06 10.37 14.79
CA GLY A 386 3.71 11.69 14.82
C GLY A 386 2.87 12.85 14.34
N GLU A 387 2.15 12.71 13.28
CA GLU A 387 1.24 13.70 12.69
C GLU A 387 -0.20 13.20 12.72
N VAL A 388 -1.16 14.09 12.50
CA VAL A 388 -2.56 13.67 12.33
C VAL A 388 -2.69 12.85 11.05
N GLY A 389 -3.02 11.57 11.20
CA GLY A 389 -3.37 10.72 10.08
C GLY A 389 -4.79 11.01 9.59
N MET A 390 -5.03 10.84 8.30
CA MET A 390 -6.35 11.09 7.71
C MET A 390 -6.68 10.05 6.64
N ASP A 391 -7.76 9.32 6.84
CA ASP A 391 -8.33 8.49 5.77
C ASP A 391 -9.17 9.37 4.85
N VAL A 392 -8.55 9.78 3.74
CA VAL A 392 -9.16 10.72 2.77
C VAL A 392 -10.07 10.02 1.76
N GLY A 393 -10.07 8.68 1.72
CA GLY A 393 -11.01 7.90 0.89
C GLY A 393 -12.43 7.88 1.45
N LEU A 394 -12.64 8.44 2.65
CA LEU A 394 -13.93 8.48 3.32
C LEU A 394 -14.49 9.91 3.35
N SER A 395 -15.80 10.04 3.35
CA SER A 395 -16.48 11.32 3.53
C SER A 395 -17.56 11.20 4.62
N PRO A 396 -17.44 11.90 5.76
CA PRO A 396 -16.30 12.75 6.13
C PRO A 396 -15.01 11.94 6.35
N PRO A 397 -13.83 12.53 6.09
CA PRO A 397 -12.56 11.86 6.36
C PRO A 397 -12.40 11.44 7.82
N THR A 398 -11.87 10.24 8.04
CA THR A 398 -11.57 9.74 9.40
C THR A 398 -10.20 10.24 9.83
N LEU A 399 -10.10 10.74 11.06
CA LEU A 399 -8.87 11.25 11.66
C LEU A 399 -8.26 10.25 12.63
N TYR A 400 -6.93 10.12 12.57
CA TYR A 400 -6.12 9.33 13.50
C TYR A 400 -5.25 10.27 14.33
N ASP A 401 -5.50 10.27 15.65
CA ASP A 401 -4.80 11.14 16.61
C ASP A 401 -3.41 10.57 16.92
N PRO A 402 -2.30 11.28 16.65
CA PRO A 402 -0.95 10.82 16.95
C PRO A 402 -0.71 10.59 18.46
N ALA A 403 -1.61 11.06 19.33
CA ALA A 403 -1.57 10.76 20.76
C ALA A 403 -1.95 9.30 21.08
N THR A 404 -2.70 8.64 20.23
CA THR A 404 -3.24 7.29 20.45
C THR A 404 -2.96 6.33 19.30
N ALA A 405 -2.78 6.84 18.08
CA ALA A 405 -2.56 6.03 16.90
C ALA A 405 -1.07 5.64 16.76
N ILE A 406 -0.85 4.39 16.36
CA ILE A 406 0.48 3.83 16.12
C ILE A 406 0.71 3.64 14.62
N ASP A 407 1.99 3.60 14.24
CA ASP A 407 2.38 3.33 12.85
C ASP A 407 1.89 1.95 12.37
N VAL A 408 1.53 1.85 11.09
CA VAL A 408 1.08 0.61 10.46
C VAL A 408 2.12 -0.52 10.61
N MET A 409 3.41 -0.18 10.67
CA MET A 409 4.50 -1.15 10.87
C MET A 409 4.75 -1.51 12.34
N ALA A 410 3.94 -0.99 13.29
CA ALA A 410 3.99 -1.35 14.69
C ALA A 410 2.93 -2.39 15.03
N TYR A 411 3.17 -3.19 16.07
CA TYR A 411 2.16 -4.12 16.58
C TYR A 411 1.24 -3.45 17.59
N THR A 412 -0.05 -3.73 17.51
CA THR A 412 -1.03 -3.30 18.51
C THR A 412 -0.81 -4.04 19.83
N THR A 413 -1.12 -3.36 20.94
CA THR A 413 -1.26 -4.04 22.22
C THR A 413 -2.65 -4.71 22.33
N PRO A 414 -2.91 -5.51 23.38
CA PRO A 414 -4.25 -6.06 23.62
C PRO A 414 -5.35 -4.97 23.79
N ALA A 415 -4.95 -3.73 24.02
CA ALA A 415 -5.89 -2.59 24.12
C ALA A 415 -6.44 -2.14 22.74
N GLY A 416 -5.81 -2.57 21.63
CA GLY A 416 -6.28 -2.29 20.28
C GLY A 416 -6.11 -0.83 19.86
N GLU A 417 -4.86 -0.31 19.90
CA GLU A 417 -4.60 1.05 19.42
C GLU A 417 -4.98 1.18 17.93
N PRO A 418 -5.54 2.32 17.50
CA PRO A 418 -5.73 2.62 16.08
C PRO A 418 -4.39 2.58 15.34
N GLN A 419 -4.37 1.99 14.15
CA GLN A 419 -3.18 1.97 13.30
C GLN A 419 -3.40 2.87 12.08
N TRP A 420 -2.35 3.60 11.72
CA TRP A 420 -2.29 4.40 10.51
C TRP A 420 -0.84 4.58 10.09
N ILE A 421 -0.58 5.23 8.96
CA ILE A 421 0.77 5.44 8.45
C ILE A 421 1.36 6.76 8.98
N SER A 422 2.63 6.74 9.42
CA SER A 422 3.37 7.95 9.76
C SER A 422 3.99 8.62 8.54
N PRO A 423 4.37 9.91 8.61
CA PRO A 423 5.16 10.58 7.60
C PRO A 423 6.44 9.85 7.23
N HIS A 424 7.14 9.29 8.22
CA HIS A 424 8.36 8.54 8.01
C HIS A 424 8.14 7.31 7.14
N THR A 425 7.21 6.43 7.55
CA THR A 425 6.90 5.20 6.80
C THR A 425 6.38 5.51 5.41
N TYR A 426 5.48 6.51 5.28
CA TYR A 426 4.94 6.94 3.99
C TYR A 426 6.04 7.42 3.04
N SER A 427 6.94 8.31 3.52
CA SER A 427 8.03 8.86 2.71
C SER A 427 9.03 7.77 2.30
N LYS A 428 9.35 6.85 3.20
CA LYS A 428 10.26 5.73 2.88
C LYS A 428 9.67 4.78 1.83
N ILE A 429 8.38 4.47 1.89
CA ILE A 429 7.71 3.71 0.82
C ILE A 429 7.73 4.49 -0.50
N LEU A 430 7.49 5.81 -0.45
CA LEU A 430 7.53 6.65 -1.64
C LEU A 430 8.93 6.72 -2.27
N GLU A 431 10.00 6.70 -1.48
CA GLU A 431 11.38 6.57 -1.97
C GLU A 431 11.60 5.27 -2.72
N MET A 432 10.99 4.17 -2.27
CA MET A 432 11.09 2.83 -2.86
C MET A 432 10.08 2.57 -4.00
N ARG A 433 9.30 3.58 -4.42
CA ARG A 433 8.21 3.43 -5.40
C ARG A 433 8.61 2.81 -6.75
N SER A 434 9.88 2.91 -7.13
CA SER A 434 10.40 2.33 -8.37
C SER A 434 10.88 0.88 -8.22
N LEU A 435 10.90 0.32 -7.01
CA LEU A 435 11.43 -1.02 -6.75
C LEU A 435 10.72 -2.10 -7.59
N TYR A 436 9.41 -1.93 -7.77
CA TYR A 436 8.56 -2.85 -8.53
C TYR A 436 8.01 -2.21 -9.82
N SER A 437 8.68 -1.15 -10.30
CA SER A 437 8.39 -0.58 -11.61
C SER A 437 9.10 -1.42 -12.68
N THR A 438 8.42 -2.44 -13.19
CA THR A 438 8.97 -3.25 -14.28
C THR A 438 9.15 -2.40 -15.54
N VAL A 439 10.38 -2.34 -16.03
CA VAL A 439 10.63 -1.93 -17.41
C VAL A 439 10.01 -3.03 -18.29
N PRO A 440 9.04 -2.73 -19.14
CA PRO A 440 8.50 -3.74 -20.05
C PRO A 440 9.64 -4.41 -20.80
N ALA A 441 9.80 -5.73 -20.62
CA ALA A 441 10.77 -6.46 -21.43
C ALA A 441 10.28 -6.47 -22.88
N ASP A 442 11.21 -6.42 -23.83
CA ASP A 442 10.88 -6.62 -25.23
C ASP A 442 10.30 -8.04 -25.41
N PRO A 443 9.00 -8.19 -25.76
CA PRO A 443 8.36 -9.49 -25.88
C PRO A 443 9.04 -10.40 -26.92
N ARG A 444 9.89 -9.84 -27.79
CA ARG A 444 10.67 -10.57 -28.79
C ARG A 444 11.94 -11.20 -28.22
N ARG A 445 12.37 -10.84 -27.00
CA ARG A 445 13.56 -11.39 -26.35
C ARG A 445 13.20 -12.54 -25.41
N VAL A 446 12.68 -13.60 -25.97
CA VAL A 446 12.43 -14.84 -25.23
C VAL A 446 13.76 -15.51 -24.88
N ARG A 447 13.93 -15.88 -23.62
CA ARG A 447 15.11 -16.62 -23.14
C ARG A 447 14.71 -17.76 -22.21
N PRO A 448 15.55 -18.80 -22.10
CA PRO A 448 15.26 -19.91 -21.22
C PRO A 448 15.52 -19.55 -19.75
N TRP A 449 14.61 -20.00 -18.90
CA TRP A 449 14.67 -19.88 -17.44
C TRP A 449 14.52 -21.26 -16.82
N LEU A 450 15.18 -21.44 -15.65
CA LEU A 450 14.97 -22.60 -14.79
C LEU A 450 14.47 -22.08 -13.42
N ILE A 451 13.27 -22.45 -13.03
CA ILE A 451 12.76 -22.20 -11.69
C ILE A 451 12.95 -23.46 -10.88
N VAL A 452 13.63 -23.32 -9.75
CA VAL A 452 13.93 -24.39 -8.82
C VAL A 452 13.40 -24.09 -7.44
N SER A 453 12.78 -25.09 -6.81
CA SER A 453 12.40 -25.07 -5.40
C SER A 453 13.12 -26.21 -4.70
N PHE A 454 13.82 -25.89 -3.61
CA PHE A 454 14.61 -26.86 -2.86
C PHE A 454 14.69 -26.53 -1.38
N GLN A 455 15.08 -27.52 -0.58
CA GLN A 455 15.34 -27.37 0.85
C GLN A 455 16.78 -27.69 1.17
N LEU A 456 17.36 -26.94 2.12
CA LEU A 456 18.62 -27.26 2.75
C LEU A 456 18.33 -27.86 4.12
N GLU A 457 18.52 -29.16 4.26
CA GLU A 457 18.29 -29.89 5.49
C GLU A 457 19.55 -30.04 6.33
N ARG A 458 19.37 -30.03 7.65
CA ARG A 458 20.45 -30.35 8.59
C ARG A 458 20.35 -31.83 8.97
N LEU A 459 21.34 -32.59 8.60
CA LEU A 459 21.39 -34.01 8.93
C LEU A 459 21.66 -34.24 10.41
N ALA A 460 21.13 -35.34 10.98
CA ALA A 460 21.28 -35.71 12.40
C ALA A 460 22.75 -35.83 12.86
N ARG A 461 23.69 -36.06 11.92
CA ARG A 461 25.12 -36.20 12.20
C ARG A 461 25.93 -34.93 11.93
N GLY A 462 25.28 -33.76 11.79
CA GLY A 462 25.93 -32.46 11.62
C GLY A 462 26.28 -32.08 10.16
N GLY A 463 25.91 -32.91 9.16
CA GLY A 463 26.04 -32.57 7.74
C GLY A 463 24.87 -31.71 7.24
N ARG A 464 24.96 -31.28 5.97
CA ARG A 464 23.89 -30.60 5.23
C ARG A 464 23.57 -31.39 3.96
N ALA A 465 22.31 -31.37 3.53
CA ALA A 465 21.87 -31.96 2.27
C ALA A 465 20.89 -31.00 1.58
N VAL A 466 20.96 -30.95 0.25
CA VAL A 466 19.97 -30.25 -0.59
C VAL A 466 18.97 -31.28 -1.08
N VAL A 467 17.68 -31.01 -0.88
CA VAL A 467 16.56 -31.79 -1.42
C VAL A 467 15.88 -30.94 -2.49
N LEU A 468 16.04 -31.31 -3.76
CA LEU A 468 15.35 -30.67 -4.86
C LEU A 468 13.89 -31.12 -4.85
N GLU A 469 12.97 -30.15 -4.73
CA GLU A 469 11.52 -30.43 -4.68
C GLU A 469 10.88 -30.26 -6.06
N LYS A 470 11.34 -29.25 -6.80
CA LYS A 470 10.78 -28.88 -8.09
C LYS A 470 11.84 -28.26 -8.99
N ALA A 471 11.73 -28.52 -10.29
CA ALA A 471 12.43 -27.79 -11.32
C ALA A 471 11.50 -27.62 -12.53
N ILE A 472 11.34 -26.40 -13.03
CA ILE A 472 10.58 -26.11 -14.24
C ILE A 472 11.45 -25.24 -15.15
N ARG A 473 11.70 -25.75 -16.36
CA ARG A 473 12.39 -25.01 -17.40
C ARG A 473 11.39 -24.54 -18.45
N LEU A 474 11.40 -23.26 -18.75
CA LEU A 474 10.55 -22.66 -19.79
C LEU A 474 11.24 -21.48 -20.46
N ASP A 475 10.73 -21.12 -21.63
CA ASP A 475 11.13 -19.93 -22.36
C ASP A 475 10.12 -18.81 -22.10
N ALA A 476 10.61 -17.63 -21.67
CA ALA A 476 9.75 -16.48 -21.35
C ALA A 476 10.42 -15.14 -21.70
N PRO A 477 9.61 -14.11 -22.05
CA PRO A 477 10.13 -12.79 -22.45
C PRO A 477 10.54 -11.91 -21.28
N GLY A 478 10.06 -12.19 -20.07
CA GLY A 478 10.23 -11.33 -18.90
C GLY A 478 11.60 -11.44 -18.23
N SER A 479 11.73 -10.67 -17.17
CA SER A 479 12.87 -10.71 -16.25
C SER A 479 12.38 -10.81 -14.82
N VAL A 480 13.15 -11.43 -13.96
CA VAL A 480 12.88 -11.53 -12.53
C VAL A 480 13.65 -10.44 -11.82
N THR A 481 12.96 -9.69 -10.97
CA THR A 481 13.60 -8.71 -10.09
C THR A 481 14.18 -9.43 -8.89
N ALA A 482 15.50 -9.32 -8.68
CA ALA A 482 16.12 -9.81 -7.47
C ALA A 482 15.63 -9.04 -6.25
N ALA A 483 15.45 -9.72 -5.13
CA ALA A 483 15.13 -9.06 -3.87
C ALA A 483 16.24 -8.08 -3.47
N ALA A 484 15.88 -6.86 -3.06
CA ALA A 484 16.85 -5.85 -2.67
C ALA A 484 17.41 -6.16 -1.27
N GLY A 485 18.73 -6.02 -1.09
CA GLY A 485 19.38 -6.00 0.23
C GLY A 485 19.81 -7.35 0.79
N GLN A 486 20.10 -8.34 -0.05
CA GLN A 486 20.53 -9.67 0.41
C GLN A 486 22.00 -9.68 0.82
N GLU A 487 22.25 -10.19 2.03
CA GLU A 487 23.58 -10.53 2.56
C GLU A 487 24.17 -11.74 1.82
N GLU A 488 25.37 -12.20 2.21
CA GLU A 488 26.02 -13.35 1.58
C GLU A 488 25.10 -14.57 1.47
N SER A 489 25.05 -15.14 0.27
CA SER A 489 24.27 -16.33 -0.02
C SER A 489 24.87 -17.58 0.65
N PRO A 490 24.07 -18.37 1.38
CA PRO A 490 24.57 -19.62 1.97
C PRO A 490 24.73 -20.75 0.95
N ILE A 491 24.16 -20.61 -0.26
CA ILE A 491 24.15 -21.63 -1.33
C ILE A 491 24.50 -20.99 -2.66
N SER A 492 25.47 -21.54 -3.36
CA SER A 492 25.72 -21.27 -4.77
C SER A 492 25.26 -22.44 -5.64
N ILE A 493 24.79 -22.13 -6.83
CA ILE A 493 24.33 -23.08 -7.85
C ILE A 493 25.13 -22.85 -9.10
N ASP A 494 26.03 -23.79 -9.43
CA ASP A 494 26.81 -23.76 -10.64
C ASP A 494 26.09 -24.44 -11.79
N LEU A 495 26.04 -23.79 -12.93
CA LEU A 495 25.53 -24.30 -14.19
C LEU A 495 26.73 -24.79 -15.03
N LEU A 496 26.76 -26.07 -15.38
CA LEU A 496 27.91 -26.68 -16.06
C LEU A 496 27.51 -27.26 -17.43
N ASP A 497 28.45 -27.21 -18.37
CA ASP A 497 28.34 -27.89 -19.65
C ASP A 497 28.73 -29.39 -19.57
N VAL A 498 28.74 -30.07 -20.70
CA VAL A 498 29.08 -31.50 -20.78
C VAL A 498 30.53 -31.79 -20.41
N ASP A 499 31.42 -30.80 -20.51
CA ASP A 499 32.83 -30.88 -20.20
C ASP A 499 33.19 -30.44 -18.78
N ASP A 500 32.18 -30.27 -17.90
CA ASP A 500 32.30 -29.77 -16.52
C ASP A 500 32.81 -28.33 -16.38
N ARG A 501 32.68 -27.52 -17.45
CA ARG A 501 33.00 -26.10 -17.35
C ARG A 501 31.84 -25.34 -16.76
N ILE A 502 32.11 -24.49 -15.78
CA ILE A 502 31.10 -23.59 -15.22
C ILE A 502 30.73 -22.54 -16.26
N LEU A 503 29.47 -22.52 -16.65
CA LEU A 503 28.89 -21.55 -17.57
C LEU A 503 28.39 -20.30 -16.84
N ALA A 504 27.85 -20.48 -15.63
CA ALA A 504 27.37 -19.41 -14.75
C ALA A 504 27.25 -19.94 -13.31
N THR A 505 27.35 -19.04 -12.35
CA THR A 505 27.04 -19.30 -10.93
C THR A 505 25.89 -18.43 -10.49
N HIS A 506 24.88 -19.02 -9.89
CA HIS A 506 23.74 -18.33 -9.27
C HIS A 506 23.83 -18.46 -7.74
N HIS A 507 23.56 -17.35 -7.04
CA HIS A 507 23.53 -17.33 -5.58
C HIS A 507 22.08 -17.41 -5.11
N ALA A 508 21.75 -18.46 -4.34
CA ALA A 508 20.42 -18.71 -3.84
C ALA A 508 20.26 -18.19 -2.41
N PHE A 509 19.12 -17.58 -2.14
CA PHE A 509 18.82 -17.00 -0.84
C PHE A 509 17.61 -17.70 -0.21
N PRO A 510 17.69 -18.06 1.08
CA PRO A 510 16.59 -18.70 1.75
C PRO A 510 15.38 -17.74 1.81
N MET A 511 14.21 -18.32 1.66
CA MET A 511 12.98 -17.58 1.93
C MET A 511 12.99 -17.09 3.38
N ARG A 512 12.89 -15.80 3.55
CA ARG A 512 12.80 -15.18 4.87
C ARG A 512 11.35 -14.96 5.22
N THR A 513 10.77 -15.90 5.97
CA THR A 513 9.53 -15.63 6.68
C THR A 513 9.88 -14.78 7.89
N GLU A 514 9.30 -13.58 7.99
CA GLU A 514 9.54 -12.69 9.11
C GLU A 514 9.36 -13.44 10.43
N PRO A 515 10.39 -13.54 11.30
CA PRO A 515 10.21 -14.03 12.64
C PRO A 515 9.44 -12.97 13.43
N GLY A 516 8.16 -13.03 13.42
CA GLY A 516 7.28 -12.02 14.01
C GLY A 516 6.22 -11.47 13.08
N GLY A 517 6.05 -12.00 11.86
CA GLY A 517 4.96 -11.60 10.97
C GLY A 517 3.67 -11.51 11.78
N CYS A 518 2.99 -10.40 11.70
CA CYS A 518 1.72 -9.98 12.32
C CYS A 518 1.10 -10.92 13.36
N GLY A 519 1.80 -11.17 14.44
CA GLY A 519 1.17 -11.67 15.66
C GLY A 519 0.65 -10.46 16.41
N CYS A 520 -0.60 -10.11 16.24
CA CYS A 520 -1.25 -9.01 16.93
C CYS A 520 -1.29 -9.14 18.45
N HIS A 521 -0.28 -9.73 19.13
CA HIS A 521 -0.17 -9.70 20.60
C HIS A 521 1.22 -10.16 21.04
N GLY A 522 1.93 -9.25 21.71
CA GLY A 522 3.22 -9.47 22.32
C GLY A 522 3.27 -10.71 23.21
N GLY A 523 4.01 -11.72 22.76
CA GLY A 523 4.51 -12.79 23.59
C GLY A 523 5.98 -12.49 23.87
N ARG A 524 6.35 -12.29 25.14
CA ARG A 524 7.73 -12.34 25.60
C ARG A 524 8.26 -13.77 25.33
N GLY A 525 9.12 -13.90 24.35
CA GLY A 525 9.81 -15.14 24.09
C GLY A 525 10.84 -14.89 23.00
N GLY A 526 12.11 -14.69 23.40
CA GLY A 526 13.21 -14.70 22.46
C GLY A 526 13.20 -16.01 21.67
N VAL A 527 13.46 -15.92 20.36
CA VAL A 527 13.70 -17.08 19.52
C VAL A 527 14.89 -17.82 20.13
N PRO A 528 14.77 -19.12 20.48
CA PRO A 528 15.94 -19.91 20.80
C PRO A 528 16.81 -19.95 19.57
N GLU A 529 18.05 -19.46 19.65
CA GLU A 529 19.07 -19.74 18.64
C GLU A 529 19.12 -21.25 18.40
N GLY A 530 18.76 -21.65 17.20
CA GLY A 530 18.93 -23.01 16.73
C GLY A 530 17.65 -23.84 16.74
N ARG A 531 17.02 -23.91 15.59
CA ARG A 531 16.39 -25.07 14.96
C ARG A 531 15.21 -24.68 14.09
N GLU A 532 15.47 -24.03 12.96
CA GLU A 532 14.71 -24.41 11.79
C GLU A 532 15.37 -25.68 11.25
N PRO A 533 14.68 -26.80 11.16
CA PRO A 533 15.25 -28.06 10.71
C PRO A 533 15.65 -28.00 9.23
N PHE A 534 15.18 -27.01 8.47
CA PHE A 534 15.50 -26.81 7.06
C PHE A 534 15.31 -25.33 6.65
N LEU A 535 16.05 -24.90 5.62
CA LEU A 535 15.85 -23.63 4.92
C LEU A 535 15.20 -23.94 3.56
N SER A 536 14.17 -23.21 3.21
CA SER A 536 13.49 -23.31 1.91
C SER A 536 13.99 -22.26 0.95
N PHE A 537 14.17 -22.64 -0.31
CA PHE A 537 14.62 -21.79 -1.41
C PHE A 537 13.67 -21.93 -2.59
N VAL A 538 13.39 -20.82 -3.26
CA VAL A 538 12.74 -20.77 -4.56
C VAL A 538 13.49 -19.74 -5.40
N GLU A 539 14.06 -20.18 -6.52
CA GLU A 539 14.94 -19.35 -7.35
C GLU A 539 14.54 -19.43 -8.82
N ALA A 540 14.67 -18.30 -9.51
CA ALA A 540 14.53 -18.22 -10.96
C ALA A 540 15.90 -17.94 -11.59
N ILE A 541 16.45 -18.89 -12.27
CA ILE A 541 17.81 -18.90 -12.82
C ILE A 541 17.75 -18.65 -14.31
N PRO A 542 18.29 -17.56 -14.85
CA PRO A 542 18.42 -17.37 -16.28
C PRO A 542 19.45 -18.38 -16.82
N LEU A 543 19.03 -19.16 -17.80
CA LEU A 543 19.92 -20.14 -18.42
C LEU A 543 20.80 -19.47 -19.49
N PRO A 544 22.09 -19.85 -19.58
CA PRO A 544 22.97 -19.39 -20.65
C PRO A 544 22.54 -19.95 -22.01
N GLU A 545 23.02 -19.32 -23.10
CA GLU A 545 22.77 -19.82 -24.48
C GLU A 545 23.39 -21.20 -24.71
N ARG A 546 24.51 -21.50 -24.05
CA ARG A 546 25.09 -22.84 -24.06
C ARG A 546 24.23 -23.80 -23.26
N GLU A 547 24.18 -25.02 -23.73
CA GLU A 547 23.42 -26.08 -23.11
C GLU A 547 23.99 -26.43 -21.73
N VAL A 548 23.12 -26.37 -20.72
CA VAL A 548 23.43 -26.80 -19.36
C VAL A 548 23.24 -28.31 -19.25
N ALA A 549 24.32 -29.04 -19.02
CA ALA A 549 24.30 -30.48 -18.84
C ALA A 549 24.08 -30.90 -17.39
N ARG A 550 24.50 -30.07 -16.44
CA ARG A 550 24.30 -30.31 -15.00
C ARG A 550 24.24 -29.04 -14.20
N ILE A 551 23.59 -29.13 -13.03
CA ILE A 551 23.65 -28.09 -12.00
C ILE A 551 24.23 -28.70 -10.72
N SER A 552 25.05 -27.93 -10.01
CA SER A 552 25.68 -28.33 -8.76
C SER A 552 25.38 -27.31 -7.68
N PHE A 553 24.83 -27.77 -6.53
CA PHE A 553 24.51 -26.96 -5.38
C PHE A 553 25.67 -27.05 -4.38
N HIS A 554 26.16 -25.91 -3.90
CA HIS A 554 27.30 -25.84 -3.01
C HIS A 554 27.00 -25.02 -1.76
N ALA A 555 27.55 -25.44 -0.62
CA ALA A 555 27.70 -24.60 0.57
C ALA A 555 29.18 -24.55 0.94
N GLY A 556 29.89 -23.54 0.48
CA GLY A 556 31.33 -23.50 0.41
C GLY A 556 31.84 -24.35 -0.76
N ASP A 557 33.01 -25.01 -0.60
CA ASP A 557 33.70 -25.72 -1.70
C ASP A 557 33.13 -27.10 -2.02
N ALA A 558 32.26 -27.65 -1.18
CA ALA A 558 31.78 -29.02 -1.35
C ALA A 558 30.39 -29.06 -2.01
N PRO A 559 30.19 -29.90 -3.05
CA PRO A 559 28.88 -30.09 -3.63
C PRO A 559 27.97 -30.84 -2.68
N LEU A 560 26.75 -30.32 -2.49
CA LEU A 560 25.70 -30.94 -1.68
C LEU A 560 24.74 -31.79 -2.51
N LEU A 561 24.52 -31.37 -3.76
CA LEU A 561 23.68 -32.07 -4.73
C LEU A 561 24.19 -31.75 -6.14
N VAL A 562 24.23 -32.77 -7.00
CA VAL A 562 24.47 -32.61 -8.44
C VAL A 562 23.27 -33.20 -9.18
N VAL A 563 22.62 -32.40 -10.02
CA VAL A 563 21.54 -32.83 -10.88
C VAL A 563 22.04 -32.84 -12.32
N VAL A 564 22.01 -33.98 -12.94
CA VAL A 564 22.44 -34.18 -14.34
C VAL A 564 21.21 -34.10 -15.24
N ALA A 565 21.33 -33.43 -16.38
CA ALA A 565 20.27 -33.40 -17.39
C ALA A 565 19.99 -34.83 -17.84
N GLY A 566 18.73 -35.21 -17.82
CA GLY A 566 18.22 -36.49 -18.33
C GLY A 566 17.62 -36.32 -19.74
N ASP A 567 16.86 -37.29 -20.15
CA ASP A 567 16.02 -37.18 -21.38
C ASP A 567 14.81 -36.26 -21.07
N PRO A 568 14.31 -35.50 -22.07
CA PRO A 568 13.08 -34.73 -21.88
C PRO A 568 11.91 -35.66 -21.57
N PRO A 569 10.98 -35.26 -20.69
CA PRO A 569 9.79 -36.08 -20.42
C PRO A 569 8.89 -36.15 -21.67
N TYR A 570 8.10 -37.20 -21.76
CA TYR A 570 6.95 -37.22 -22.67
C TYR A 570 5.82 -36.40 -22.07
N ILE A 571 5.14 -35.61 -22.89
CA ILE A 571 3.96 -34.84 -22.51
C ILE A 571 2.96 -34.82 -23.68
N ALA A 572 1.69 -35.06 -23.36
CA ALA A 572 0.56 -34.83 -24.26
C ALA A 572 -0.53 -34.02 -23.49
N LEU A 573 -1.18 -33.15 -24.22
CA LEU A 573 -2.27 -32.31 -23.70
C LEU A 573 -3.45 -32.42 -24.66
N GLU A 574 -4.55 -33.00 -24.17
CA GLU A 574 -5.80 -33.17 -24.89
C GLU A 574 -6.89 -32.26 -24.35
N GLY A 575 -7.82 -31.90 -25.22
CA GLY A 575 -8.93 -31.00 -24.90
C GLY A 575 -8.71 -29.57 -25.45
N PRO A 576 -9.40 -28.56 -24.93
CA PRO A 576 -10.41 -28.66 -23.86
C PRO A 576 -11.74 -29.24 -24.34
N GLU A 577 -12.29 -30.13 -23.53
CA GLU A 577 -13.68 -30.58 -23.68
C GLU A 577 -14.60 -29.73 -22.78
N ARG A 578 -15.77 -29.30 -23.32
CA ARG A 578 -16.74 -28.53 -22.53
C ARG A 578 -17.67 -29.45 -21.78
N HIS A 579 -17.73 -29.30 -20.47
CA HIS A 579 -18.66 -29.97 -19.57
C HIS A 579 -19.48 -28.95 -18.76
N GLU A 580 -20.49 -29.41 -18.03
CA GLU A 580 -21.31 -28.54 -17.20
C GLU A 580 -20.52 -27.86 -16.07
N ASP A 581 -19.48 -28.51 -15.57
CA ASP A 581 -18.61 -28.07 -14.47
C ASP A 581 -17.39 -27.27 -14.94
N GLY A 582 -17.15 -27.15 -16.27
CA GLY A 582 -16.04 -26.37 -16.79
C GLY A 582 -15.39 -26.97 -18.07
N LEU A 583 -14.18 -26.51 -18.31
CA LEU A 583 -13.32 -27.02 -19.37
C LEU A 583 -12.45 -28.14 -18.81
N HIS A 584 -12.50 -29.31 -19.44
CA HIS A 584 -11.72 -30.48 -19.06
C HIS A 584 -10.50 -30.60 -19.95
N LEU A 585 -9.32 -30.63 -19.34
CA LEU A 585 -8.04 -30.91 -19.99
C LEU A 585 -7.51 -32.24 -19.47
N ARG A 586 -7.05 -33.10 -20.38
CA ARG A 586 -6.33 -34.32 -20.02
C ARG A 586 -4.84 -34.11 -20.23
N LEU A 587 -4.06 -34.34 -19.21
CA LEU A 587 -2.62 -34.25 -19.22
C LEU A 587 -2.03 -35.65 -19.07
N GLU A 588 -1.27 -36.08 -20.05
CA GLU A 588 -0.47 -37.29 -19.96
C GLU A 588 1.00 -36.89 -19.85
N VAL A 589 1.67 -37.36 -18.80
CA VAL A 589 3.08 -37.11 -18.59
C VAL A 589 3.76 -38.39 -18.19
N SER A 590 4.86 -38.72 -18.84
CA SER A 590 5.72 -39.82 -18.44
C SER A 590 7.20 -39.44 -18.59
N GLY A 591 8.01 -39.93 -17.70
CA GLY A 591 9.47 -39.73 -17.68
C GLY A 591 10.14 -40.89 -16.98
N SER A 592 11.43 -41.09 -17.17
CA SER A 592 12.22 -42.13 -16.53
C SER A 592 12.28 -41.83 -15.00
N ASP A 593 11.76 -42.75 -14.18
CA ASP A 593 11.92 -42.94 -12.73
C ASP A 593 11.98 -41.69 -11.81
N GLU A 594 11.70 -40.49 -12.30
CA GLU A 594 11.85 -39.25 -11.54
C GLU A 594 10.60 -38.39 -11.55
N ARG A 595 10.50 -37.56 -10.51
CA ARG A 595 9.44 -36.57 -10.38
C ARG A 595 9.47 -35.60 -11.55
N VAL A 596 8.40 -35.52 -12.31
CA VAL A 596 8.18 -34.53 -13.36
C VAL A 596 7.36 -33.38 -12.80
N SER A 597 7.86 -32.17 -12.93
CA SER A 597 7.11 -30.95 -12.56
C SER A 597 6.39 -30.42 -13.79
N THR A 598 5.16 -29.96 -13.61
CA THR A 598 4.30 -29.50 -14.69
C THR A 598 3.72 -28.11 -14.44
N LEU A 599 3.57 -27.31 -15.52
CA LEU A 599 2.92 -26.01 -15.51
C LEU A 599 1.97 -25.91 -16.68
N ILE A 600 0.71 -25.57 -16.40
CA ILE A 600 -0.29 -25.31 -17.44
C ILE A 600 -0.45 -23.81 -17.59
N LEU A 601 -0.37 -23.35 -18.83
CA LEU A 601 -0.50 -21.95 -19.22
C LEU A 601 -1.71 -21.81 -20.16
N PHE A 602 -2.32 -20.63 -20.16
CA PHE A 602 -3.41 -20.26 -21.07
C PHE A 602 -3.06 -18.97 -21.79
N THR A 603 -3.41 -18.86 -23.06
CA THR A 603 -3.40 -17.63 -23.84
C THR A 603 -4.75 -17.39 -24.50
N GLY A 604 -5.16 -16.12 -24.56
CA GLY A 604 -6.38 -15.69 -25.23
C GLY A 604 -6.14 -15.26 -26.68
N ASP A 605 -6.76 -14.17 -27.08
CA ASP A 605 -6.78 -13.68 -28.47
C ASP A 605 -5.43 -13.32 -29.07
N ASP A 606 -4.52 -12.76 -28.27
CA ASP A 606 -3.22 -12.32 -28.77
C ASP A 606 -2.29 -13.49 -29.11
N GLY A 607 -2.53 -14.66 -28.51
CA GLY A 607 -1.70 -15.85 -28.69
C GLY A 607 -0.26 -15.71 -28.17
N GLU A 608 0.06 -14.59 -27.52
CA GLU A 608 1.40 -14.20 -27.07
C GLU A 608 1.49 -14.07 -25.55
N THR A 609 0.44 -13.56 -24.90
CA THR A 609 0.41 -13.37 -23.43
C THR A 609 -0.06 -14.64 -22.75
N TRP A 610 0.86 -15.30 -22.04
CA TRP A 610 0.57 -16.54 -21.33
C TRP A 610 0.31 -16.26 -19.84
N THR A 611 -0.73 -16.88 -19.30
CA THR A 611 -1.09 -16.80 -17.87
C THR A 611 -1.03 -18.18 -17.21
N PRO A 612 -0.47 -18.33 -16.01
CA PRO A 612 -0.45 -19.61 -15.32
C PRO A 612 -1.86 -19.98 -14.85
N VAL A 613 -2.24 -21.23 -15.11
CA VAL A 613 -3.57 -21.77 -14.78
C VAL A 613 -3.49 -22.83 -13.71
N ALA A 614 -2.55 -23.76 -13.81
CA ALA A 614 -2.35 -24.81 -12.84
C ALA A 614 -0.87 -25.23 -12.77
N GLU A 615 -0.45 -25.65 -11.62
CA GLU A 615 0.88 -26.16 -11.32
C GLU A 615 0.76 -27.56 -10.71
N ASP A 616 1.52 -28.50 -11.24
CA ASP A 616 1.48 -29.94 -10.86
C ASP A 616 0.05 -30.49 -10.72
N PRO A 617 -0.83 -30.30 -11.74
CA PRO A 617 -2.18 -30.88 -11.68
C PRO A 617 -2.11 -32.39 -11.63
N PRO A 618 -3.12 -33.07 -11.05
CA PRO A 618 -3.20 -34.52 -11.10
C PRO A 618 -3.26 -35.00 -12.56
N THR A 619 -2.57 -36.09 -12.86
CA THR A 619 -2.52 -36.67 -14.20
C THR A 619 -3.48 -37.83 -14.38
N ASP A 620 -4.03 -38.34 -13.29
CA ASP A 620 -5.02 -39.44 -13.25
C ASP A 620 -6.47 -38.96 -13.45
N LEU A 621 -6.72 -37.66 -13.29
CA LEU A 621 -8.02 -37.02 -13.45
C LEU A 621 -7.92 -35.85 -14.41
N PRO A 622 -9.00 -35.49 -15.13
CA PRO A 622 -9.02 -34.28 -15.92
C PRO A 622 -8.83 -33.05 -15.05
N LEU A 623 -8.00 -32.10 -15.52
CA LEU A 623 -7.94 -30.77 -14.94
C LEU A 623 -9.19 -30.00 -15.33
N VAL A 624 -10.02 -29.63 -14.36
CA VAL A 624 -11.24 -28.82 -14.57
C VAL A 624 -10.93 -27.36 -14.36
N ILE A 625 -11.20 -26.55 -15.39
CA ILE A 625 -10.97 -25.10 -15.37
C ILE A 625 -12.30 -24.39 -15.61
N ASP A 626 -12.64 -23.49 -14.69
CA ASP A 626 -13.78 -22.60 -14.85
C ASP A 626 -13.51 -21.58 -15.96
N PRO A 627 -14.25 -21.63 -17.09
CA PRO A 627 -14.06 -20.70 -18.20
C PRO A 627 -14.28 -19.23 -17.80
N ALA A 628 -15.06 -18.96 -16.75
CA ALA A 628 -15.26 -17.62 -16.24
C ALA A 628 -14.00 -16.98 -15.63
N GLN A 629 -12.96 -17.75 -15.38
CA GLN A 629 -11.68 -17.27 -14.87
C GLN A 629 -10.66 -16.95 -16.00
N LEU A 630 -11.01 -17.23 -17.25
CA LEU A 630 -10.16 -17.03 -18.42
C LEU A 630 -10.58 -15.78 -19.19
N THR A 631 -9.65 -15.11 -19.86
CA THR A 631 -9.95 -13.91 -20.65
C THR A 631 -10.81 -14.17 -21.89
N GLY A 632 -10.83 -15.41 -22.38
CA GLY A 632 -11.53 -15.80 -23.61
C GLY A 632 -10.87 -15.25 -24.88
N GLY A 633 -11.50 -15.49 -26.02
CA GLY A 633 -11.05 -15.05 -27.32
C GLY A 633 -11.33 -16.06 -28.42
N GLN A 634 -10.93 -15.72 -29.67
CA GLN A 634 -11.14 -16.59 -30.85
C GLN A 634 -9.99 -17.58 -31.06
N ARG A 635 -8.83 -17.34 -30.49
CA ARG A 635 -7.60 -18.12 -30.70
C ARG A 635 -6.99 -18.62 -29.40
N CYS A 636 -7.85 -19.01 -28.47
CA CYS A 636 -7.42 -19.52 -27.17
C CYS A 636 -6.64 -20.81 -27.32
N ARG A 637 -5.60 -20.99 -26.51
CA ARG A 637 -4.82 -22.23 -26.41
C ARG A 637 -4.40 -22.48 -24.98
N PHE A 638 -4.24 -23.75 -24.65
CA PHE A 638 -3.50 -24.16 -23.48
C PHE A 638 -2.13 -24.70 -23.90
N ARG A 639 -1.14 -24.47 -23.04
CA ARG A 639 0.20 -25.04 -23.14
C ARG A 639 0.54 -25.73 -21.85
N ALA A 640 0.96 -26.99 -21.96
CA ALA A 640 1.57 -27.69 -20.83
C ALA A 640 3.08 -27.73 -21.01
N VAL A 641 3.80 -27.43 -19.94
CA VAL A 641 5.26 -27.57 -19.86
C VAL A 641 5.54 -28.62 -18.81
N ALA A 642 6.25 -29.68 -19.17
CA ALA A 642 6.73 -30.69 -18.25
C ALA A 642 8.26 -30.66 -18.19
N THR A 643 8.82 -30.74 -16.99
CA THR A 643 10.26 -30.74 -16.77
C THR A 643 10.67 -31.92 -15.91
N ALA A 644 11.55 -32.75 -16.42
CA ALA A 644 12.25 -33.79 -15.69
C ALA A 644 13.72 -33.37 -15.55
N ARG A 645 14.19 -33.25 -14.28
CA ARG A 645 15.52 -32.72 -13.97
C ARG A 645 15.74 -31.34 -14.64
N LEU A 646 16.51 -31.25 -15.74
CA LEU A 646 16.86 -30.00 -16.45
C LEU A 646 16.32 -29.93 -17.88
N ARG A 647 15.56 -30.93 -18.32
CA ARG A 647 14.99 -31.03 -19.66
C ARG A 647 13.49 -30.86 -19.60
N SER A 648 12.97 -30.08 -20.52
CA SER A 648 11.54 -29.88 -20.64
C SER A 648 11.01 -30.29 -22.01
N ALA A 649 9.75 -30.68 -22.02
CA ALA A 649 8.93 -30.85 -23.19
C ALA A 649 7.66 -29.99 -23.03
N THR A 650 7.07 -29.63 -24.19
CA THR A 650 5.86 -28.82 -24.24
C THR A 650 4.82 -29.48 -25.16
N ALA A 651 3.56 -29.37 -24.78
CA ALA A 651 2.43 -29.72 -25.60
C ALA A 651 1.40 -28.57 -25.58
N GLU A 652 0.76 -28.33 -26.73
CA GLU A 652 -0.28 -27.33 -26.87
C GLU A 652 -1.56 -27.96 -27.39
N THR A 653 -2.71 -27.40 -26.94
CA THR A 653 -3.99 -27.75 -27.59
C THR A 653 -4.10 -27.11 -28.97
N ALA A 654 -5.00 -27.58 -29.77
CA ALA A 654 -5.48 -26.83 -30.94
C ALA A 654 -6.07 -25.49 -30.51
N GLU A 655 -6.12 -24.52 -31.42
CA GLU A 655 -6.83 -23.27 -31.19
C GLU A 655 -8.34 -23.55 -31.00
N PHE A 656 -8.93 -22.88 -30.01
CA PHE A 656 -10.37 -22.97 -29.72
C PHE A 656 -10.94 -21.62 -29.39
N GLU A 657 -12.25 -21.49 -29.46
CA GLU A 657 -12.95 -20.25 -29.14
C GLU A 657 -13.58 -20.31 -27.74
N LEU A 658 -13.36 -19.27 -26.98
CA LEU A 658 -14.08 -18.99 -25.72
C LEU A 658 -14.77 -17.63 -25.81
N PRO A 659 -15.98 -17.49 -25.24
CA PRO A 659 -16.57 -16.18 -25.09
C PRO A 659 -15.60 -15.24 -24.38
N ARG A 660 -15.40 -14.04 -24.92
CA ARG A 660 -14.63 -13.02 -24.24
C ARG A 660 -15.41 -12.59 -23.01
N LEU A 661 -14.78 -12.70 -21.88
CA LEU A 661 -15.30 -12.16 -20.64
C LEU A 661 -14.74 -10.76 -20.44
N GLY A 662 -15.62 -9.79 -20.20
CA GLY A 662 -15.24 -8.46 -19.78
C GLY A 662 -14.53 -8.49 -18.43
N ARG A 663 -14.12 -7.30 -17.97
CA ARG A 663 -13.58 -7.13 -16.61
C ARG A 663 -14.62 -7.55 -15.57
N GLY A 664 -14.18 -8.07 -14.43
CA GLY A 664 -15.04 -8.25 -13.27
C GLY A 664 -15.27 -6.89 -12.59
N LEU A 665 -16.53 -6.54 -12.33
CA LEU A 665 -16.90 -5.36 -11.54
C LEU A 665 -17.80 -5.81 -10.39
N PHE A 666 -17.42 -5.45 -9.17
CA PHE A 666 -18.18 -5.71 -7.95
C PHE A 666 -18.44 -4.39 -7.24
N VAL A 667 -19.65 -4.20 -6.74
CA VAL A 667 -20.08 -2.94 -6.13
C VAL A 667 -20.59 -3.17 -4.73
N ARG A 668 -20.13 -2.37 -3.78
CA ARG A 668 -20.67 -2.26 -2.43
C ARG A 668 -21.16 -0.84 -2.18
N ALA A 669 -22.31 -0.71 -1.52
CA ALA A 669 -22.83 0.56 -1.04
C ALA A 669 -23.28 0.40 0.41
N GLU A 670 -22.81 1.28 1.29
CA GLU A 670 -23.05 1.23 2.73
C GLU A 670 -23.51 2.60 3.22
N ALA A 671 -24.63 2.64 3.95
CA ALA A 671 -25.07 3.87 4.61
C ALA A 671 -24.22 4.10 5.87
N ASP A 672 -23.78 5.34 6.08
CA ASP A 672 -23.12 5.72 7.32
C ASP A 672 -24.20 5.85 8.43
N PRO A 673 -24.17 5.01 9.47
CA PRO A 673 -25.17 5.05 10.54
C PRO A 673 -25.09 6.32 11.39
N CYS A 674 -23.98 7.03 11.37
CA CYS A 674 -23.72 8.23 12.19
C CYS A 674 -23.84 9.54 11.41
N ALA A 675 -23.76 9.50 10.08
CA ALA A 675 -23.78 10.68 9.21
C ALA A 675 -25.02 10.66 8.30
N GLY A 676 -26.14 11.19 8.80
CA GLY A 676 -27.45 11.15 8.13
C GLY A 676 -27.42 11.44 6.62
N GLY A 677 -27.81 10.45 5.84
CA GLY A 677 -27.88 10.51 4.39
C GLY A 677 -26.57 10.24 3.63
N TRP A 678 -25.43 10.07 4.31
CA TRP A 678 -24.18 9.71 3.65
C TRP A 678 -24.12 8.22 3.31
N VAL A 679 -23.70 7.93 2.10
CA VAL A 679 -23.48 6.57 1.59
C VAL A 679 -22.06 6.47 1.06
N ARG A 680 -21.33 5.46 1.50
CA ARG A 680 -20.04 5.07 0.95
C ARG A 680 -20.26 4.01 -0.12
N MET A 681 -19.59 4.19 -1.24
CA MET A 681 -19.65 3.30 -2.39
C MET A 681 -18.25 2.85 -2.76
N SER A 682 -18.06 1.56 -3.00
CA SER A 682 -16.77 0.96 -3.38
C SER A 682 -16.95 0.09 -4.61
N ALA A 683 -16.07 0.27 -5.61
CA ALA A 683 -15.97 -0.57 -6.79
C ALA A 683 -14.70 -1.42 -6.70
N PHE A 684 -14.85 -2.72 -6.85
CA PHE A 684 -13.75 -3.68 -6.90
C PHE A 684 -13.67 -4.23 -8.31
N ILE A 685 -12.48 -4.16 -8.91
CA ILE A 685 -12.29 -4.44 -10.32
C ILE A 685 -11.22 -5.51 -10.51
N ASP A 686 -11.61 -6.62 -11.12
CA ASP A 686 -10.71 -7.61 -11.68
C ASP A 686 -10.49 -7.30 -13.16
N ALA A 687 -9.31 -6.83 -13.50
CA ALA A 687 -8.98 -6.44 -14.87
C ALA A 687 -8.74 -7.65 -15.81
N ARG A 688 -8.56 -8.86 -15.28
CA ARG A 688 -8.38 -10.13 -16.02
C ARG A 688 -7.38 -10.04 -17.18
N GLY A 689 -6.30 -9.27 -17.00
CA GLY A 689 -5.31 -9.05 -18.06
C GLY A 689 -5.74 -8.09 -19.18
N LEU A 690 -6.92 -7.46 -19.08
CA LEU A 690 -7.43 -6.49 -20.08
C LEU A 690 -6.91 -5.06 -19.88
N GLY A 691 -5.85 -4.89 -19.11
CA GLY A 691 -5.24 -3.61 -18.79
C GLY A 691 -5.87 -2.90 -17.58
N ALA A 692 -5.23 -1.84 -17.11
CA ALA A 692 -5.64 -1.12 -15.93
C ALA A 692 -6.97 -0.37 -16.13
N VAL A 693 -7.77 -0.33 -15.07
CA VAL A 693 -8.88 0.61 -14.92
C VAL A 693 -8.42 1.69 -13.96
N THR A 694 -8.57 2.93 -14.34
CA THR A 694 -8.19 4.07 -13.49
C THR A 694 -9.40 4.60 -12.71
N PRO A 695 -9.21 5.37 -11.63
CA PRO A 695 -10.33 5.94 -10.90
C PRO A 695 -11.29 6.77 -11.75
N GLN A 696 -10.79 7.42 -12.80
CA GLN A 696 -11.63 8.21 -13.71
C GLN A 696 -12.54 7.38 -14.63
N ASP A 697 -12.26 6.10 -14.78
CA ASP A 697 -13.05 5.20 -15.61
C ASP A 697 -14.31 4.71 -14.90
N VAL A 698 -14.31 4.74 -13.56
CA VAL A 698 -15.44 4.33 -12.72
C VAL A 698 -16.42 5.48 -12.56
N ARG A 699 -17.64 5.33 -13.00
CA ARG A 699 -18.71 6.32 -12.88
C ARG A 699 -19.82 5.79 -11.99
N TRP A 700 -20.27 6.63 -11.05
CA TRP A 700 -21.32 6.33 -10.09
C TRP A 700 -22.58 7.12 -10.37
N GLU A 701 -23.70 6.47 -10.26
CA GLU A 701 -25.03 7.06 -10.46
C GLU A 701 -26.04 6.46 -9.49
N SER A 702 -26.98 7.28 -9.03
CA SER A 702 -28.18 6.85 -8.31
C SER A 702 -29.41 7.00 -9.22
N ASP A 703 -30.30 6.03 -9.18
CA ASP A 703 -31.58 6.08 -9.90
C ASP A 703 -32.44 7.28 -9.49
N ARG A 704 -32.23 7.88 -8.31
CA ARG A 704 -32.98 9.01 -7.79
C ARG A 704 -32.25 10.34 -7.79
N ASP A 705 -30.95 10.30 -7.45
CA ASP A 705 -30.17 11.52 -7.22
C ASP A 705 -29.22 11.81 -8.40
N GLY A 706 -29.22 10.96 -9.46
CA GLY A 706 -28.43 11.16 -10.66
C GLY A 706 -26.94 10.85 -10.48
N GLU A 707 -26.06 11.59 -11.16
CA GLU A 707 -24.61 11.39 -11.13
C GLU A 707 -24.05 11.68 -9.74
N LEU A 708 -23.30 10.70 -9.19
CA LEU A 708 -22.71 10.75 -7.85
C LEU A 708 -21.20 11.01 -7.88
N GLY A 709 -20.55 10.89 -9.04
CA GLY A 709 -19.12 11.13 -9.22
C GLY A 709 -18.36 9.96 -9.83
N GLN A 710 -17.04 9.97 -9.64
CA GLN A 710 -16.10 9.00 -10.22
C GLN A 710 -15.11 8.55 -9.15
N GLY A 711 -14.56 7.35 -9.31
CA GLY A 711 -13.51 6.80 -8.43
C GLY A 711 -13.78 5.37 -7.98
N PHE A 712 -12.77 4.66 -7.53
CA PHE A 712 -12.93 3.33 -6.93
C PHE A 712 -13.72 3.39 -5.64
N GLU A 713 -13.54 4.46 -4.88
CA GLU A 713 -14.36 4.77 -3.72
C GLU A 713 -14.99 6.15 -3.88
N GLN A 714 -16.25 6.23 -3.51
CA GLN A 714 -17.02 7.46 -3.55
C GLN A 714 -17.91 7.54 -2.32
N ALA A 715 -18.11 8.74 -1.82
CA ALA A 715 -19.11 9.02 -0.81
C ALA A 715 -20.01 10.16 -1.29
N ALA A 716 -21.31 9.97 -1.15
CA ALA A 716 -22.28 10.96 -1.52
C ALA A 716 -23.39 11.06 -0.48
N ARG A 717 -23.96 12.24 -0.33
CA ARG A 717 -25.17 12.42 0.47
C ARG A 717 -26.38 12.20 -0.42
N LEU A 718 -27.16 11.19 -0.10
CA LEU A 718 -28.36 10.81 -0.85
C LEU A 718 -29.62 11.30 -0.15
N SER A 719 -30.68 11.46 -0.92
CA SER A 719 -32.02 11.72 -0.42
C SER A 719 -32.54 10.54 0.39
N ASP A 720 -33.54 10.79 1.27
CA ASP A 720 -34.14 9.70 2.05
C ASP A 720 -34.94 8.76 1.13
N GLY A 721 -34.77 7.45 1.34
CA GLY A 721 -35.51 6.41 0.65
C GLY A 721 -34.62 5.29 0.08
N ARG A 722 -35.22 4.48 -0.77
CA ARG A 722 -34.54 3.38 -1.47
C ARG A 722 -33.85 3.91 -2.71
N HIS A 723 -32.57 3.57 -2.88
CA HIS A 723 -31.74 3.88 -4.05
C HIS A 723 -31.21 2.60 -4.69
N VAL A 724 -31.07 2.63 -6.00
CA VAL A 724 -30.25 1.70 -6.77
C VAL A 724 -29.00 2.46 -7.20
N ILE A 725 -27.88 2.12 -6.59
CA ILE A 725 -26.58 2.69 -6.90
C ILE A 725 -25.94 1.87 -8.01
N SER A 726 -25.56 2.51 -9.09
CA SER A 726 -24.91 1.89 -10.25
C SER A 726 -23.46 2.37 -10.35
N ALA A 727 -22.52 1.45 -10.53
CA ALA A 727 -21.19 1.76 -11.01
C ALA A 727 -20.99 1.24 -12.42
N SER A 728 -20.32 2.00 -13.27
CA SER A 728 -19.99 1.56 -14.63
C SER A 728 -18.52 1.81 -14.97
N ILE A 729 -17.92 0.84 -15.69
CA ILE A 729 -16.53 0.90 -16.16
C ILE A 729 -16.46 0.50 -17.63
N PRO A 730 -15.37 0.86 -18.38
CA PRO A 730 -15.09 0.24 -19.67
C PRO A 730 -14.92 -1.27 -19.49
N ASP A 731 -15.55 -2.08 -20.34
CA ASP A 731 -15.48 -3.54 -20.25
C ASP A 731 -14.16 -4.15 -20.82
N GLY A 732 -13.31 -3.31 -21.40
CA GLY A 732 -12.09 -3.74 -22.10
C GLY A 732 -12.31 -4.26 -23.51
N LEU A 733 -13.56 -4.38 -23.95
CA LEU A 733 -13.97 -4.92 -25.25
C LEU A 733 -14.61 -3.86 -26.17
N GLY A 734 -14.56 -2.59 -25.74
CA GLY A 734 -15.12 -1.44 -26.48
C GLY A 734 -16.48 -0.97 -26.01
N GLY A 735 -17.07 -1.64 -25.01
CA GLY A 735 -18.32 -1.26 -24.33
C GLY A 735 -18.10 -0.78 -22.89
N ARG A 736 -19.19 -0.74 -22.14
CA ARG A 736 -19.17 -0.50 -20.68
C ARG A 736 -20.00 -1.56 -19.98
N MET A 737 -19.48 -2.06 -18.87
CA MET A 737 -20.26 -2.90 -17.96
C MET A 737 -20.76 -2.08 -16.78
N THR A 738 -21.88 -2.46 -16.22
CA THR A 738 -22.53 -1.78 -15.09
C THR A 738 -22.95 -2.80 -14.06
N GLU A 739 -22.59 -2.54 -12.79
CA GLU A 739 -23.02 -3.33 -11.64
C GLU A 739 -23.82 -2.45 -10.69
N ARG A 740 -24.67 -3.06 -9.85
CA ARG A 740 -25.65 -2.34 -9.05
C ARG A 740 -25.71 -2.86 -7.62
N ALA A 741 -25.87 -1.93 -6.68
CA ALA A 741 -26.16 -2.21 -5.29
C ALA A 741 -27.44 -1.47 -4.85
N MET A 742 -28.26 -2.10 -4.01
CA MET A 742 -29.44 -1.46 -3.42
C MET A 742 -29.14 -0.99 -2.01
N ILE A 743 -29.59 0.22 -1.68
CA ILE A 743 -29.43 0.78 -0.34
C ILE A 743 -30.69 1.54 0.08
N VAL A 744 -30.95 1.60 1.38
CA VAL A 744 -32.00 2.42 1.99
C VAL A 744 -31.37 3.47 2.88
N VAL A 745 -31.65 4.73 2.60
CA VAL A 745 -31.15 5.91 3.34
C VAL A 745 -32.29 6.49 4.16
N GLY A 746 -32.02 6.91 5.42
CA GLY A 746 -33.01 7.64 6.25
C GLY A 746 -34.06 6.78 6.95
N GLY A 747 -33.93 5.48 6.99
CA GLY A 747 -34.80 4.61 7.80
C GLY A 747 -34.54 4.86 9.29
N ARG A 748 -35.58 5.20 10.09
CA ARG A 748 -35.47 5.14 11.55
C ARG A 748 -34.96 3.75 11.94
N PRO A 749 -33.94 3.64 12.81
CA PRO A 749 -33.55 2.34 13.36
C PRO A 749 -34.81 1.67 13.93
N PRO A 750 -34.98 0.35 13.76
CA PRO A 750 -36.11 -0.34 14.34
C PRO A 750 -36.10 -0.05 15.84
N GLN A 751 -37.17 0.50 16.35
CA GLN A 751 -37.36 0.68 17.78
C GLN A 751 -37.27 -0.70 18.39
N THR A 752 -36.20 -0.96 19.15
CA THR A 752 -36.18 -2.09 20.07
C THR A 752 -37.36 -1.93 21.01
N LEU A 753 -38.38 -2.76 20.82
CA LEU A 753 -39.46 -2.89 21.79
C LEU A 753 -38.84 -3.23 23.14
N PRO A 754 -39.17 -2.50 24.22
CA PRO A 754 -38.74 -2.89 25.55
C PRO A 754 -39.35 -4.23 25.88
N GLY A 755 -38.51 -5.28 26.05
CA GLY A 755 -38.89 -6.55 26.60
C GLY A 755 -38.98 -6.53 28.11
#